data_bff8e10e8af8a4f02118e32ff9e237bb
#
_entry.id   bff8e10e8af8a4f02118e32ff9e237bb
#
_cell.length_a   1.000
_cell.length_b   1.000
_cell.length_c   1.000
_cell.angle_alpha   90.00
_cell.angle_beta   90.00
_cell.angle_gamma   90.00
#
_symmetry.space_group_name_H-M   'P 1'
#
loop_
_entity.id
_entity.type
_entity.pdbx_description
1 polymer ?
#
loop_
_entity_poly.entity_id
_entity_poly.type
_entity_poly.pdbx_seq_one_letter_code
_entity_poly.pdbx_strand_id
1 'polypeptide(L)'
;MGVSKTMALIFQNAKNLSGYFDRKHFAGLQDLTKLLLSINGITHLPDNLFMDINKLTWLNIRSNTINLSEELFKPLEKLETLEISHNHMTNISSNLFSHLSFLRKLSLWQSNVTWFSKDLFTGVDVLEELDLSSNGLNELPASIFKPLKKLKKLTLFSNKFSSLPQNLFRNNAELETVVILNNDVKLKELPKYLFGDLPNLKQIYIQRSGLENLPYDVFANSPVITNISLAYNDITTLPEAIFNDQINLLELDLSYNQLSELKPKLFSSLVRLERLKLCHNSLVEISGQTFSSLLSLIYLEMEHNNLKTISPYLFSNNKQRMSISLAYNQLDFEDKELTNNSWLVKRASPFAHTYNLKLLNLSHNEFKVAFEDWWVNGHENLDISHNNIQNLWTDEKALKDYRNVMKKGMKSVWISKNPINCGCENYLFMDFLLYSTRTKIVDLQHVRCPLWAKEACYMRFTILITLMTVVISIYTIILVVFIIYRKQINSIVKKRLSTFHRTNAQRKEKSYRILMDFCHQDEEFVNREMLSIMTTNESLQILTKVITDYRNSEFRMSKNFKRYVKDVKTRARVVVFSSNYLTETYGHIDIKKIHSEMLKAEKTIYIFADIGPDNSIYDFLEEQRDLRTTLKWNEENFWPKLYALLKSFVSSDELKKVEDTLIVPGDSLEPSKISLTNTP
;
A
#
# COMPACT_ATOMS: atom_id res chain seq x y z
N MET A 1 10.39 -50.11 -51.49
CA MET A 1 11.57 -50.11 -50.61
C MET A 1 11.59 -48.86 -49.78
N GLY A 2 11.74 -48.92 -48.46
CA GLY A 2 11.93 -47.75 -47.58
C GLY A 2 10.88 -47.51 -46.50
N VAL A 3 9.82 -48.28 -46.43
CA VAL A 3 8.74 -48.08 -45.42
C VAL A 3 9.13 -48.64 -44.04
N SER A 4 10.02 -49.62 -43.95
CA SER A 4 10.40 -50.28 -42.71
C SER A 4 11.15 -49.42 -41.68
N LYS A 5 11.62 -48.22 -42.07
CA LYS A 5 12.28 -47.26 -41.18
C LYS A 5 11.44 -46.06 -40.82
N THR A 6 10.13 -46.08 -41.15
CA THR A 6 9.24 -44.95 -40.82
C THR A 6 9.00 -44.96 -39.30
N MET A 7 9.40 -43.91 -38.64
CA MET A 7 9.22 -43.74 -37.19
C MET A 7 7.97 -42.89 -36.81
N ALA A 8 7.47 -42.08 -37.72
CA ALA A 8 6.27 -41.29 -37.50
C ALA A 8 5.35 -41.31 -38.71
N LEU A 9 4.06 -41.45 -38.48
CA LEU A 9 3.03 -41.45 -39.53
C LEU A 9 1.91 -40.49 -39.14
N ILE A 10 1.55 -39.61 -40.09
CA ILE A 10 0.58 -38.55 -39.85
C ILE A 10 -0.53 -38.62 -40.91
N PHE A 11 -1.72 -38.94 -40.48
CA PHE A 11 -2.95 -38.77 -41.25
C PHE A 11 -3.88 -37.83 -40.47
N GLN A 12 -3.99 -36.61 -40.91
CA GLN A 12 -4.82 -35.61 -40.27
C GLN A 12 -5.72 -34.94 -41.26
N ASN A 13 -7.00 -34.75 -40.90
CA ASN A 13 -8.01 -34.05 -41.72
C ASN A 13 -8.17 -34.62 -43.15
N ALA A 14 -8.06 -35.93 -43.31
CA ALA A 14 -8.26 -36.64 -44.55
C ALA A 14 -9.76 -36.97 -44.71
N LYS A 15 -10.52 -36.09 -45.31
CA LYS A 15 -11.99 -36.03 -45.38
C LYS A 15 -12.70 -37.31 -45.86
N ASN A 16 -11.99 -38.32 -46.35
CA ASN A 16 -12.56 -39.54 -46.95
C ASN A 16 -12.06 -40.84 -46.30
N LEU A 17 -11.44 -40.77 -45.10
CA LEU A 17 -11.00 -41.96 -44.35
C LEU A 17 -12.10 -42.49 -43.42
N SER A 18 -13.34 -42.06 -43.58
CA SER A 18 -14.49 -42.51 -42.84
C SER A 18 -14.80 -43.99 -43.16
N GLY A 19 -14.20 -44.89 -42.40
CA GLY A 19 -14.71 -46.22 -42.43
C GLY A 19 -13.75 -47.38 -42.25
N TYR A 20 -12.53 -47.38 -42.73
CA TYR A 20 -11.74 -48.59 -42.68
C TYR A 20 -10.24 -48.36 -42.46
N PHE A 21 -9.82 -48.23 -41.18
CA PHE A 21 -8.46 -48.63 -40.86
C PHE A 21 -8.48 -50.15 -40.59
N ASP A 22 -7.64 -50.88 -41.34
CA ASP A 22 -7.39 -52.32 -41.11
C ASP A 22 -5.90 -52.48 -40.75
N ARG A 23 -5.57 -53.50 -40.01
CA ARG A 23 -4.21 -53.91 -39.64
C ARG A 23 -3.26 -53.93 -40.85
N LYS A 24 -3.74 -54.34 -42.04
CA LYS A 24 -2.98 -54.38 -43.29
C LYS A 24 -2.37 -53.01 -43.70
N HIS A 25 -3.00 -51.91 -43.30
CA HIS A 25 -2.50 -50.56 -43.63
C HIS A 25 -1.19 -50.22 -42.91
N PHE A 26 -0.88 -50.94 -41.84
CA PHE A 26 0.35 -50.76 -41.07
C PHE A 26 1.35 -51.88 -41.32
N ALA A 27 1.12 -52.77 -42.27
CA ALA A 27 2.02 -53.86 -42.63
C ALA A 27 3.41 -53.27 -43.06
N GLY A 28 4.47 -53.74 -42.48
CA GLY A 28 5.86 -53.28 -42.76
C GLY A 28 6.29 -52.02 -41.96
N LEU A 29 5.44 -51.52 -41.03
CA LEU A 29 5.75 -50.34 -40.21
C LEU A 29 6.12 -50.70 -38.75
N GLN A 30 6.83 -51.87 -38.55
CA GLN A 30 7.13 -52.39 -37.22
C GLN A 30 8.02 -51.46 -36.37
N ASP A 31 8.67 -50.43 -36.98
CA ASP A 31 9.48 -49.44 -36.29
C ASP A 31 8.75 -48.13 -36.00
N LEU A 32 7.42 -48.07 -36.26
CA LEU A 32 6.60 -46.90 -36.01
C LEU A 32 6.55 -46.61 -34.49
N THR A 33 6.91 -45.41 -34.11
CA THR A 33 6.89 -44.95 -32.71
C THR A 33 5.81 -43.89 -32.50
N LYS A 34 5.42 -43.16 -33.54
CA LYS A 34 4.41 -42.08 -33.42
C LYS A 34 3.36 -42.22 -34.50
N LEU A 35 2.07 -42.19 -34.10
CA LEU A 35 0.94 -42.25 -35.01
C LEU A 35 -0.07 -41.14 -34.70
N LEU A 36 -0.38 -40.32 -35.71
CA LEU A 36 -1.42 -39.31 -35.67
C LEU A 36 -2.53 -39.63 -36.66
N LEU A 37 -3.74 -39.85 -36.14
CA LEU A 37 -4.97 -40.16 -36.90
C LEU A 37 -6.09 -39.18 -36.57
N SER A 38 -5.78 -37.94 -36.20
CA SER A 38 -6.78 -36.97 -35.72
C SER A 38 -7.62 -36.38 -36.85
N ILE A 39 -8.88 -36.04 -36.54
CA ILE A 39 -9.81 -35.30 -37.43
C ILE A 39 -10.03 -36.04 -38.76
N ASN A 40 -10.34 -37.32 -38.71
CA ASN A 40 -10.56 -38.15 -39.90
C ASN A 40 -11.95 -38.72 -40.01
N GLY A 41 -12.85 -38.43 -39.02
CA GLY A 41 -14.20 -39.00 -39.00
C GLY A 41 -14.22 -40.54 -38.78
N ILE A 42 -13.20 -41.08 -38.13
CA ILE A 42 -13.09 -42.52 -37.85
C ILE A 42 -14.15 -42.87 -36.82
N THR A 43 -14.95 -43.92 -37.11
CA THR A 43 -16.00 -44.40 -36.21
C THR A 43 -15.66 -45.73 -35.54
N HIS A 44 -14.78 -46.50 -36.13
CA HIS A 44 -14.39 -47.80 -35.64
C HIS A 44 -12.92 -48.10 -35.93
N LEU A 45 -12.25 -48.71 -34.98
CA LEU A 45 -10.90 -49.25 -35.09
C LEU A 45 -10.96 -50.74 -34.69
N PRO A 46 -10.52 -51.69 -35.52
CA PRO A 46 -10.54 -53.10 -35.16
C PRO A 46 -9.52 -53.42 -34.05
N ASP A 47 -9.84 -54.34 -33.18
CA ASP A 47 -9.04 -54.70 -31.99
C ASP A 47 -7.58 -55.09 -32.30
N ASN A 48 -7.36 -55.69 -33.47
CA ASN A 48 -6.04 -56.10 -33.91
C ASN A 48 -5.24 -55.05 -34.69
N LEU A 49 -5.75 -53.80 -34.75
CA LEU A 49 -5.17 -52.74 -35.59
C LEU A 49 -3.70 -52.47 -35.28
N PHE A 50 -3.32 -52.44 -34.01
CA PHE A 50 -2.01 -52.06 -33.56
C PHE A 50 -1.04 -53.23 -33.33
N MET A 51 -1.43 -54.46 -33.65
CA MET A 51 -0.58 -55.65 -33.38
C MET A 51 0.80 -55.59 -34.04
N ASP A 52 0.89 -55.02 -35.26
CA ASP A 52 2.15 -54.96 -36.01
C ASP A 52 2.97 -53.70 -35.72
N ILE A 53 2.41 -52.74 -35.01
CA ILE A 53 3.06 -51.46 -34.65
C ILE A 53 3.11 -51.28 -33.12
N ASN A 54 3.44 -52.34 -32.42
CA ASN A 54 3.50 -52.38 -30.95
C ASN A 54 4.68 -51.62 -30.31
N LYS A 55 5.52 -50.95 -31.12
CA LYS A 55 6.56 -50.07 -30.66
C LYS A 55 6.11 -48.60 -30.50
N LEU A 56 4.81 -48.33 -30.70
CA LEU A 56 4.28 -46.97 -30.52
C LEU A 56 4.53 -46.47 -29.09
N THR A 57 5.10 -45.28 -29.02
CA THR A 57 5.26 -44.52 -27.76
C THR A 57 4.30 -43.33 -27.72
N TRP A 58 3.79 -42.88 -28.87
CA TRP A 58 2.87 -41.76 -28.97
C TRP A 58 1.74 -42.05 -29.96
N LEU A 59 0.50 -41.97 -29.49
CA LEU A 59 -0.71 -42.20 -30.30
C LEU A 59 -1.66 -41.02 -30.10
N ASN A 60 -2.09 -40.40 -31.22
CA ASN A 60 -3.11 -39.36 -31.22
C ASN A 60 -4.23 -39.74 -32.18
N ILE A 61 -5.40 -40.04 -31.64
CA ILE A 61 -6.63 -40.36 -32.35
C ILE A 61 -7.76 -39.38 -32.02
N ARG A 62 -7.41 -38.14 -31.61
CA ARG A 62 -8.38 -37.14 -31.17
C ARG A 62 -9.32 -36.71 -32.30
N SER A 63 -10.45 -36.12 -31.95
CA SER A 63 -11.43 -35.53 -32.87
C SER A 63 -11.89 -36.54 -33.95
N ASN A 64 -12.30 -37.67 -33.50
CA ASN A 64 -13.01 -38.71 -34.27
C ASN A 64 -14.33 -39.04 -33.55
N THR A 65 -14.99 -40.13 -33.91
CA THR A 65 -16.20 -40.65 -33.26
C THR A 65 -16.04 -42.11 -32.90
N ILE A 66 -14.85 -42.47 -32.42
CA ILE A 66 -14.43 -43.84 -32.22
C ILE A 66 -15.12 -44.43 -30.98
N ASN A 67 -15.74 -45.59 -31.15
CA ASN A 67 -16.13 -46.47 -30.05
C ASN A 67 -14.93 -47.35 -29.71
N LEU A 68 -14.33 -47.18 -28.52
CA LEU A 68 -13.13 -47.88 -28.10
C LEU A 68 -13.48 -49.22 -27.48
N SER A 69 -12.91 -50.30 -28.04
CA SER A 69 -12.89 -51.63 -27.42
C SER A 69 -11.77 -51.70 -26.37
N GLU A 70 -11.97 -52.49 -25.30
CA GLU A 70 -10.94 -52.71 -24.27
C GLU A 70 -9.68 -53.46 -24.79
N GLU A 71 -9.81 -54.22 -25.89
CA GLU A 71 -8.71 -54.97 -26.53
C GLU A 71 -7.85 -54.09 -27.44
N LEU A 72 -8.35 -52.92 -27.87
CA LEU A 72 -7.69 -52.09 -28.90
C LEU A 72 -6.29 -51.68 -28.53
N PHE A 73 -6.03 -51.30 -27.26
CA PHE A 73 -4.73 -50.80 -26.80
C PHE A 73 -3.84 -51.88 -26.22
N LYS A 74 -4.32 -53.15 -26.11
CA LYS A 74 -3.58 -54.25 -25.51
C LYS A 74 -2.18 -54.48 -26.13
N PRO A 75 -1.97 -54.32 -27.45
CA PRO A 75 -0.65 -54.49 -28.04
C PRO A 75 0.33 -53.35 -27.74
N LEU A 76 -0.14 -52.21 -27.21
CA LEU A 76 0.62 -50.97 -27.10
C LEU A 76 1.30 -50.83 -25.72
N GLU A 77 1.92 -51.87 -25.21
CA GLU A 77 2.55 -51.86 -23.89
C GLU A 77 3.61 -50.74 -23.68
N LYS A 78 4.26 -50.27 -24.77
CA LYS A 78 5.26 -49.22 -24.73
C LYS A 78 4.72 -47.80 -24.89
N LEU A 79 3.40 -47.62 -24.93
CA LEU A 79 2.79 -46.31 -25.16
C LEU A 79 3.02 -45.40 -23.96
N GLU A 80 3.61 -44.24 -24.22
CA GLU A 80 3.90 -43.21 -23.22
C GLU A 80 2.87 -42.07 -23.25
N THR A 81 2.31 -41.77 -24.44
CA THR A 81 1.35 -40.68 -24.61
C THR A 81 0.16 -41.14 -25.43
N LEU A 82 -1.02 -40.96 -24.89
CA LEU A 82 -2.30 -41.31 -25.54
C LEU A 82 -3.24 -40.07 -25.55
N GLU A 83 -3.53 -39.56 -26.75
CA GLU A 83 -4.44 -38.47 -27.04
C GLU A 83 -5.72 -39.01 -27.69
N ILE A 84 -6.78 -39.13 -26.92
CA ILE A 84 -8.09 -39.65 -27.40
C ILE A 84 -9.24 -38.65 -27.22
N SER A 85 -8.88 -37.40 -27.01
CA SER A 85 -9.81 -36.27 -26.83
C SER A 85 -10.79 -36.09 -27.99
N HIS A 86 -11.94 -35.45 -27.75
CA HIS A 86 -12.99 -35.22 -28.76
C HIS A 86 -13.45 -36.48 -29.45
N ASN A 87 -13.65 -37.55 -28.66
CA ASN A 87 -14.35 -38.74 -29.08
C ASN A 87 -15.63 -38.90 -28.26
N HIS A 88 -16.59 -39.66 -28.73
CA HIS A 88 -17.83 -39.88 -28.00
C HIS A 88 -17.73 -41.15 -27.12
N MET A 89 -17.17 -40.99 -25.91
CA MET A 89 -16.90 -42.10 -25.00
C MET A 89 -17.92 -42.13 -23.86
N THR A 90 -19.17 -42.41 -24.12
CA THR A 90 -20.19 -42.44 -23.08
C THR A 90 -20.02 -43.57 -22.06
N ASN A 91 -19.42 -44.70 -22.49
CA ASN A 91 -19.11 -45.83 -21.62
C ASN A 91 -17.65 -46.25 -21.84
N ILE A 92 -16.81 -46.03 -20.83
CA ILE A 92 -15.43 -46.50 -20.86
C ILE A 92 -15.29 -47.77 -20.03
N SER A 93 -14.79 -48.86 -20.66
CA SER A 93 -14.47 -50.10 -19.93
C SER A 93 -13.41 -49.82 -18.85
N SER A 94 -13.57 -50.44 -17.69
CA SER A 94 -12.58 -50.35 -16.60
C SER A 94 -11.21 -50.90 -16.99
N ASN A 95 -11.12 -51.74 -18.01
CA ASN A 95 -9.88 -52.39 -18.44
C ASN A 95 -9.22 -51.71 -19.64
N LEU A 96 -9.83 -50.65 -20.21
CA LEU A 96 -9.35 -50.00 -21.43
C LEU A 96 -7.88 -49.61 -21.42
N PHE A 97 -7.36 -49.17 -20.27
CA PHE A 97 -5.96 -48.69 -20.11
C PHE A 97 -5.08 -49.71 -19.36
N SER A 98 -5.61 -50.84 -18.89
CA SER A 98 -4.95 -51.76 -17.97
C SER A 98 -3.59 -52.31 -18.45
N HIS A 99 -3.35 -52.36 -19.77
CA HIS A 99 -2.13 -52.86 -20.39
C HIS A 99 -1.11 -51.78 -20.71
N LEU A 100 -1.44 -50.50 -20.48
CA LEU A 100 -0.57 -49.35 -20.84
C LEU A 100 0.39 -48.98 -19.68
N SER A 101 1.20 -49.93 -19.26
CA SER A 101 2.06 -49.82 -18.08
C SER A 101 3.15 -48.74 -18.18
N PHE A 102 3.46 -48.20 -19.38
CA PHE A 102 4.40 -47.11 -19.60
C PHE A 102 3.71 -45.78 -19.88
N LEU A 103 2.38 -45.72 -19.78
CA LEU A 103 1.64 -44.49 -20.10
C LEU A 103 1.93 -43.39 -19.09
N ARG A 104 2.47 -42.26 -19.58
CA ARG A 104 2.79 -41.06 -18.80
C ARG A 104 1.78 -39.94 -18.99
N LYS A 105 1.20 -39.84 -20.20
CA LYS A 105 0.24 -38.75 -20.52
C LYS A 105 -1.03 -39.34 -21.15
N LEU A 106 -2.17 -39.00 -20.56
CA LEU A 106 -3.48 -39.37 -21.04
C LEU A 106 -4.40 -38.13 -21.13
N SER A 107 -4.98 -37.90 -22.32
CA SER A 107 -6.00 -36.89 -22.47
C SER A 107 -7.30 -37.45 -22.94
N LEU A 108 -8.34 -37.25 -22.14
CA LEU A 108 -9.75 -37.54 -22.37
C LEU A 108 -10.59 -36.27 -22.53
N TRP A 109 -9.93 -35.13 -22.90
CA TRP A 109 -10.60 -33.86 -23.02
C TRP A 109 -11.75 -33.90 -24.02
N GLN A 110 -12.92 -33.36 -23.60
CA GLN A 110 -14.12 -33.23 -24.43
C GLN A 110 -14.57 -34.56 -25.10
N SER A 111 -14.64 -35.60 -24.29
CA SER A 111 -14.97 -36.95 -24.75
C SER A 111 -16.37 -37.43 -24.35
N ASN A 112 -17.23 -36.52 -23.86
CA ASN A 112 -18.59 -36.79 -23.38
C ASN A 112 -18.69 -37.83 -22.25
N VAL A 113 -17.67 -37.98 -21.46
CA VAL A 113 -17.69 -38.92 -20.33
C VAL A 113 -18.49 -38.29 -19.18
N THR A 114 -19.44 -39.03 -18.65
CA THR A 114 -20.27 -38.61 -17.52
C THR A 114 -19.96 -39.35 -16.23
N TRP A 115 -19.28 -40.50 -16.33
CA TRP A 115 -19.02 -41.39 -15.22
C TRP A 115 -17.75 -42.22 -15.46
N PHE A 116 -17.05 -42.59 -14.38
CA PHE A 116 -15.87 -43.47 -14.39
C PHE A 116 -16.05 -44.64 -13.42
N SER A 117 -15.60 -45.84 -13.82
CA SER A 117 -15.35 -46.91 -12.87
C SER A 117 -14.19 -46.57 -11.96
N LYS A 118 -14.28 -46.93 -10.68
CA LYS A 118 -13.19 -46.71 -9.69
C LYS A 118 -11.87 -47.42 -10.09
N ASP A 119 -11.92 -48.41 -10.97
CA ASP A 119 -10.76 -49.23 -11.37
C ASP A 119 -10.20 -48.85 -12.76
N LEU A 120 -10.73 -47.80 -13.41
CA LEU A 120 -10.35 -47.36 -14.75
C LEU A 120 -8.86 -47.15 -14.96
N PHE A 121 -8.15 -46.63 -13.96
CA PHE A 121 -6.71 -46.35 -14.04
C PHE A 121 -5.83 -47.44 -13.41
N THR A 122 -6.38 -48.62 -13.17
CA THR A 122 -5.58 -49.76 -12.72
C THR A 122 -4.62 -50.20 -13.83
N GLY A 123 -3.33 -50.36 -13.54
CA GLY A 123 -2.28 -50.70 -14.50
C GLY A 123 -1.54 -49.58 -15.18
N VAL A 124 -1.93 -48.29 -14.92
CA VAL A 124 -1.22 -47.11 -15.43
C VAL A 124 -0.48 -46.35 -14.31
N ASP A 125 0.23 -47.07 -13.49
CA ASP A 125 0.84 -46.57 -12.23
C ASP A 125 1.90 -45.49 -12.44
N VAL A 126 2.44 -45.37 -13.67
CA VAL A 126 3.46 -44.37 -14.04
C VAL A 126 2.90 -43.09 -14.68
N LEU A 127 1.55 -42.98 -14.75
CA LEU A 127 0.88 -41.83 -15.36
C LEU A 127 1.25 -40.55 -14.61
N GLU A 128 1.76 -39.56 -15.36
CA GLU A 128 2.23 -38.24 -14.83
C GLU A 128 1.22 -37.15 -15.12
N GLU A 129 0.61 -37.13 -16.29
CA GLU A 129 -0.37 -36.12 -16.70
C GLU A 129 -1.70 -36.72 -17.11
N LEU A 130 -2.78 -36.23 -16.51
CA LEU A 130 -4.13 -36.67 -16.81
C LEU A 130 -5.04 -35.46 -17.07
N ASP A 131 -5.66 -35.47 -18.25
CA ASP A 131 -6.63 -34.44 -18.61
C ASP A 131 -8.03 -35.06 -18.80
N LEU A 132 -8.95 -34.70 -17.90
CA LEU A 132 -10.34 -35.11 -17.89
C LEU A 132 -11.31 -33.95 -18.15
N SER A 133 -10.82 -32.88 -18.70
CA SER A 133 -11.55 -31.61 -18.85
C SER A 133 -12.64 -31.67 -19.90
N SER A 134 -13.58 -30.75 -19.80
CA SER A 134 -14.72 -30.59 -20.75
C SER A 134 -15.52 -31.85 -20.96
N ASN A 135 -15.83 -32.55 -19.87
CA ASN A 135 -16.69 -33.71 -19.85
C ASN A 135 -17.99 -33.40 -19.09
N GLY A 136 -18.81 -34.37 -18.92
CA GLY A 136 -20.06 -34.25 -18.15
C GLY A 136 -19.98 -34.87 -16.75
N LEU A 137 -18.78 -34.94 -16.16
CA LEU A 137 -18.54 -35.62 -14.90
C LEU A 137 -19.26 -34.89 -13.74
N ASN A 138 -20.17 -35.59 -13.08
CA ASN A 138 -20.90 -35.09 -11.91
C ASN A 138 -20.20 -35.44 -10.60
N GLU A 139 -19.52 -36.58 -10.57
CA GLU A 139 -18.82 -37.12 -9.42
C GLU A 139 -17.56 -37.89 -9.83
N LEU A 140 -16.71 -38.17 -8.89
CA LEU A 140 -15.52 -39.01 -9.03
C LEU A 140 -15.55 -40.08 -7.96
N PRO A 141 -15.28 -41.38 -8.27
CA PRO A 141 -15.06 -42.38 -7.25
C PRO A 141 -13.89 -42.00 -6.33
N ALA A 142 -14.04 -42.14 -5.01
CA ALA A 142 -13.03 -41.71 -4.04
C ALA A 142 -11.64 -42.36 -4.24
N SER A 143 -11.59 -43.54 -4.86
CA SER A 143 -10.33 -44.29 -5.12
C SER A 143 -9.83 -44.16 -6.56
N ILE A 144 -10.45 -43.33 -7.40
CA ILE A 144 -10.17 -43.30 -8.85
C ILE A 144 -8.69 -43.01 -9.15
N PHE A 145 -8.04 -42.08 -8.40
CA PHE A 145 -6.65 -41.73 -8.59
C PHE A 145 -5.68 -42.53 -7.69
N LYS A 146 -6.19 -43.48 -6.88
CA LYS A 146 -5.33 -44.28 -5.97
C LYS A 146 -4.23 -45.06 -6.69
N PRO A 147 -4.40 -45.64 -7.91
CA PRO A 147 -3.31 -46.28 -8.65
C PRO A 147 -2.23 -45.32 -9.13
N LEU A 148 -2.57 -44.07 -9.41
CA LEU A 148 -1.74 -43.11 -10.10
C LEU A 148 -0.65 -42.49 -9.19
N LYS A 149 0.32 -43.34 -8.78
CA LYS A 149 1.38 -42.94 -7.81
C LYS A 149 2.32 -41.88 -8.32
N LYS A 150 2.45 -41.74 -9.65
CA LYS A 150 3.36 -40.79 -10.32
C LYS A 150 2.62 -39.58 -10.90
N LEU A 151 1.32 -39.44 -10.60
CA LEU A 151 0.54 -38.29 -11.11
C LEU A 151 1.09 -36.99 -10.60
N LYS A 152 1.47 -36.12 -11.54
CA LYS A 152 1.99 -34.76 -11.29
C LYS A 152 1.00 -33.68 -11.64
N LYS A 153 0.25 -33.87 -12.73
CA LYS A 153 -0.71 -32.87 -13.22
C LYS A 153 -2.07 -33.48 -13.49
N LEU A 154 -3.10 -32.88 -12.90
CA LEU A 154 -4.49 -33.22 -13.13
C LEU A 154 -5.29 -32.00 -13.57
N THR A 155 -5.99 -32.12 -14.72
CA THR A 155 -6.89 -31.08 -15.23
C THR A 155 -8.33 -31.61 -15.28
N LEU A 156 -9.26 -30.83 -14.70
CA LEU A 156 -10.69 -31.16 -14.52
C LEU A 156 -11.60 -29.99 -14.94
N PHE A 157 -11.12 -29.06 -15.78
CA PHE A 157 -11.91 -27.88 -16.12
C PHE A 157 -13.19 -28.24 -16.91
N SER A 158 -14.25 -27.43 -16.82
CA SER A 158 -15.53 -27.60 -17.52
C SER A 158 -16.16 -28.99 -17.30
N ASN A 159 -16.43 -29.33 -16.04
CA ASN A 159 -17.19 -30.49 -15.62
C ASN A 159 -18.43 -30.04 -14.82
N LYS A 160 -19.13 -30.97 -14.16
CA LYS A 160 -20.38 -30.71 -13.44
C LYS A 160 -20.35 -31.23 -12.00
N PHE A 161 -19.19 -31.13 -11.34
CA PHE A 161 -19.05 -31.59 -9.96
C PHE A 161 -19.94 -30.80 -9.01
N SER A 162 -20.78 -31.45 -8.25
CA SER A 162 -21.50 -30.87 -7.12
C SER A 162 -20.76 -31.07 -5.79
N SER A 163 -19.86 -32.05 -5.73
CA SER A 163 -18.94 -32.30 -4.60
C SER A 163 -17.73 -33.10 -5.09
N LEU A 164 -16.67 -33.09 -4.28
CA LEU A 164 -15.48 -33.92 -4.46
C LEU A 164 -15.38 -34.92 -3.30
N PRO A 165 -14.91 -36.18 -3.54
CA PRO A 165 -14.76 -37.15 -2.46
C PRO A 165 -13.67 -36.73 -1.47
N GLN A 166 -13.88 -37.01 -0.20
CA GLN A 166 -12.85 -36.89 0.82
C GLN A 166 -11.66 -37.84 0.50
N ASN A 167 -10.44 -37.38 0.79
CA ASN A 167 -9.20 -38.15 0.52
C ASN A 167 -8.92 -38.49 -0.96
N LEU A 168 -9.52 -37.76 -1.91
CA LEU A 168 -9.39 -38.01 -3.35
C LEU A 168 -7.92 -38.11 -3.79
N PHE A 169 -7.03 -37.28 -3.23
CA PHE A 169 -5.60 -37.21 -3.60
C PHE A 169 -4.66 -37.84 -2.59
N ARG A 170 -5.13 -38.49 -1.54
CA ARG A 170 -4.33 -39.04 -0.45
C ARG A 170 -3.14 -39.92 -0.88
N ASN A 171 -3.26 -40.59 -2.03
CA ASN A 171 -2.23 -41.50 -2.53
C ASN A 171 -1.36 -40.91 -3.65
N ASN A 172 -1.50 -39.63 -3.96
CA ASN A 172 -0.85 -38.96 -5.09
C ASN A 172 0.24 -38.00 -4.59
N ALA A 173 1.24 -38.53 -3.88
CA ALA A 173 2.31 -37.72 -3.25
C ALA A 173 3.17 -36.94 -4.26
N GLU A 174 3.22 -37.36 -5.53
CA GLU A 174 3.94 -36.68 -6.60
C GLU A 174 3.14 -35.56 -7.25
N LEU A 175 1.88 -35.34 -6.82
CA LEU A 175 0.99 -34.34 -7.42
C LEU A 175 1.56 -32.92 -7.25
N GLU A 176 1.74 -32.23 -8.37
CA GLU A 176 2.31 -30.90 -8.43
C GLU A 176 1.27 -29.82 -8.78
N THR A 177 0.32 -30.16 -9.65
CA THR A 177 -0.67 -29.19 -10.17
C THR A 177 -2.04 -29.79 -10.26
N VAL A 178 -3.04 -29.11 -9.70
CA VAL A 178 -4.47 -29.41 -9.84
C VAL A 178 -5.21 -28.22 -10.40
N VAL A 179 -6.01 -28.47 -11.45
CA VAL A 179 -6.78 -27.45 -12.16
C VAL A 179 -8.26 -27.84 -12.23
N ILE A 180 -9.12 -27.08 -11.58
CA ILE A 180 -10.59 -27.21 -11.58
C ILE A 180 -11.16 -25.85 -11.97
N LEU A 181 -11.49 -25.66 -13.24
CA LEU A 181 -11.97 -24.36 -13.75
C LEU A 181 -13.34 -24.53 -14.43
N ASN A 182 -14.16 -23.48 -14.39
CA ASN A 182 -15.44 -23.43 -15.10
C ASN A 182 -16.31 -24.67 -14.85
N ASN A 183 -16.51 -25.01 -13.59
CA ASN A 183 -17.40 -26.10 -13.24
C ASN A 183 -18.87 -25.67 -13.42
N ASP A 184 -19.62 -26.31 -14.29
CA ASP A 184 -20.99 -25.89 -14.68
C ASP A 184 -22.00 -25.92 -13.52
N VAL A 185 -21.74 -26.75 -12.50
CA VAL A 185 -22.56 -26.90 -11.29
C VAL A 185 -21.77 -26.35 -10.11
N LYS A 186 -22.45 -25.64 -9.19
CA LYS A 186 -21.78 -25.10 -8.00
C LYS A 186 -21.21 -26.20 -7.12
N LEU A 187 -19.89 -26.15 -6.92
CA LEU A 187 -19.18 -27.09 -6.04
C LEU A 187 -19.40 -26.76 -4.54
N LYS A 188 -19.85 -25.53 -4.20
CA LYS A 188 -20.15 -24.96 -2.88
C LYS A 188 -19.04 -25.07 -1.86
N GLU A 189 -18.56 -26.27 -1.51
CA GLU A 189 -17.51 -26.50 -0.51
C GLU A 189 -16.52 -27.58 -0.94
N LEU A 190 -15.34 -27.54 -0.39
CA LEU A 190 -14.32 -28.59 -0.56
C LEU A 190 -14.29 -29.50 0.67
N PRO A 191 -13.95 -30.78 0.49
CA PRO A 191 -13.72 -31.66 1.62
C PRO A 191 -12.54 -31.23 2.48
N LYS A 192 -12.59 -31.54 3.77
CA LYS A 192 -11.44 -31.38 4.67
C LYS A 192 -10.23 -32.15 4.15
N TYR A 193 -9.04 -31.58 4.30
CA TYR A 193 -7.77 -32.18 3.86
C TYR A 193 -7.69 -32.56 2.37
N LEU A 194 -8.55 -31.99 1.50
CA LEU A 194 -8.55 -32.37 0.08
C LEU A 194 -7.17 -32.23 -0.56
N PHE A 195 -6.45 -31.15 -0.24
CA PHE A 195 -5.10 -30.88 -0.69
C PHE A 195 -4.09 -30.95 0.47
N GLY A 196 -4.44 -31.66 1.52
CA GLY A 196 -3.56 -31.90 2.67
C GLY A 196 -2.59 -33.06 2.44
N ASP A 197 -1.47 -33.05 3.16
CA ASP A 197 -0.42 -34.07 3.12
C ASP A 197 0.15 -34.35 1.71
N LEU A 198 0.22 -33.32 0.84
CA LEU A 198 0.76 -33.39 -0.52
C LEU A 198 2.12 -32.67 -0.61
N PRO A 199 3.22 -33.40 -0.38
CA PRO A 199 4.56 -32.79 -0.21
C PRO A 199 5.13 -32.15 -1.48
N ASN A 200 4.58 -32.46 -2.67
CA ASN A 200 5.07 -31.93 -3.95
C ASN A 200 4.09 -30.96 -4.61
N LEU A 201 2.93 -30.70 -3.98
CA LEU A 201 1.87 -29.87 -4.58
C LEU A 201 2.31 -28.40 -4.59
N LYS A 202 2.42 -27.82 -5.79
CA LYS A 202 2.90 -26.47 -6.05
C LYS A 202 1.77 -25.52 -6.45
N GLN A 203 0.79 -25.99 -7.23
CA GLN A 203 -0.17 -25.12 -7.87
C GLN A 203 -1.60 -25.67 -7.77
N ILE A 204 -2.51 -24.84 -7.31
CA ILE A 204 -3.94 -25.15 -7.19
C ILE A 204 -4.73 -24.02 -7.88
N TYR A 205 -5.55 -24.38 -8.85
CA TYR A 205 -6.45 -23.47 -9.54
C TYR A 205 -7.88 -24.01 -9.45
N ILE A 206 -8.74 -23.34 -8.66
CA ILE A 206 -10.16 -23.65 -8.54
C ILE A 206 -10.94 -22.36 -8.81
N GLN A 207 -11.24 -22.12 -10.09
CA GLN A 207 -11.87 -20.88 -10.52
C GLN A 207 -13.22 -21.15 -11.18
N ARG A 208 -14.15 -20.21 -11.03
CA ARG A 208 -15.50 -20.30 -11.64
C ARG A 208 -16.18 -21.64 -11.34
N SER A 209 -16.12 -22.05 -10.09
CA SER A 209 -16.63 -23.35 -9.64
C SER A 209 -17.74 -23.22 -8.59
N GLY A 210 -18.13 -21.97 -8.26
CA GLY A 210 -19.21 -21.68 -7.31
C GLY A 210 -18.89 -22.06 -5.87
N LEU A 211 -17.61 -22.00 -5.47
CA LEU A 211 -17.21 -22.22 -4.07
C LEU A 211 -17.77 -21.11 -3.19
N GLU A 212 -18.43 -21.47 -2.10
CA GLU A 212 -18.98 -20.58 -1.10
C GLU A 212 -18.15 -20.62 0.20
N ASN A 213 -17.67 -21.81 0.59
CA ASN A 213 -16.94 -22.05 1.82
C ASN A 213 -15.74 -22.97 1.62
N LEU A 214 -14.74 -22.80 2.48
CA LEU A 214 -13.55 -23.63 2.54
C LEU A 214 -13.27 -24.07 3.97
N PRO A 215 -12.93 -25.35 4.21
CA PRO A 215 -12.50 -25.80 5.53
C PRO A 215 -11.10 -25.27 5.84
N TYR A 216 -10.81 -24.98 7.13
CA TYR A 216 -9.53 -24.42 7.59
C TYR A 216 -8.32 -25.30 7.29
N ASP A 217 -8.53 -26.60 7.12
CA ASP A 217 -7.53 -27.64 6.95
C ASP A 217 -7.38 -28.13 5.50
N VAL A 218 -8.01 -27.46 4.55
CA VAL A 218 -8.04 -27.90 3.14
C VAL A 218 -6.66 -28.02 2.52
N PHE A 219 -5.66 -27.21 2.95
CA PHE A 219 -4.28 -27.20 2.47
C PHE A 219 -3.27 -27.67 3.54
N ALA A 220 -3.73 -28.24 4.65
CA ALA A 220 -2.87 -28.58 5.78
C ALA A 220 -1.72 -29.50 5.39
N ASN A 221 -0.53 -29.30 5.99
CA ASN A 221 0.67 -30.11 5.74
C ASN A 221 1.14 -30.13 4.27
N SER A 222 0.81 -29.12 3.45
CA SER A 222 1.28 -29.00 2.06
C SER A 222 2.12 -27.72 1.89
N PRO A 223 3.32 -27.63 2.48
CA PRO A 223 4.06 -26.39 2.63
C PRO A 223 4.77 -25.91 1.36
N VAL A 224 4.87 -26.74 0.31
CA VAL A 224 5.56 -26.37 -0.94
C VAL A 224 4.67 -25.67 -1.95
N ILE A 225 3.39 -25.44 -1.61
CA ILE A 225 2.48 -24.71 -2.48
C ILE A 225 3.00 -23.30 -2.71
N THR A 226 3.13 -22.95 -3.99
CA THR A 226 3.59 -21.62 -4.43
C THR A 226 2.47 -20.76 -5.00
N ASN A 227 1.43 -21.36 -5.58
CA ASN A 227 0.35 -20.65 -6.23
C ASN A 227 -1.01 -21.25 -5.85
N ILE A 228 -1.89 -20.41 -5.34
CA ILE A 228 -3.30 -20.75 -5.10
C ILE A 228 -4.14 -19.69 -5.82
N SER A 229 -5.05 -20.17 -6.69
CA SER A 229 -6.08 -19.30 -7.25
C SER A 229 -7.47 -19.87 -6.96
N LEU A 230 -8.26 -19.08 -6.26
CA LEU A 230 -9.67 -19.32 -5.93
C LEU A 230 -10.56 -18.23 -6.56
N ALA A 231 -10.09 -17.61 -7.64
CA ALA A 231 -10.78 -16.50 -8.27
C ALA A 231 -12.11 -16.91 -8.93
N TYR A 232 -13.01 -15.95 -9.07
CA TYR A 232 -14.32 -16.15 -9.70
C TYR A 232 -15.15 -17.22 -9.00
N ASN A 233 -15.27 -17.14 -7.71
CA ASN A 233 -16.14 -18.01 -6.90
C ASN A 233 -17.13 -17.17 -6.08
N ASP A 234 -17.85 -17.78 -5.17
CA ASP A 234 -18.86 -17.13 -4.31
C ASP A 234 -18.39 -17.05 -2.84
N ILE A 235 -17.08 -17.03 -2.59
CA ILE A 235 -16.50 -17.08 -1.24
C ILE A 235 -16.82 -15.78 -0.50
N THR A 236 -17.49 -15.90 0.65
CA THR A 236 -17.86 -14.75 1.49
C THR A 236 -16.91 -14.52 2.65
N THR A 237 -16.32 -15.58 3.19
CA THR A 237 -15.37 -15.54 4.31
C THR A 237 -14.32 -16.64 4.17
N LEU A 238 -13.18 -16.45 4.82
CA LEU A 238 -12.12 -17.45 4.90
C LEU A 238 -11.78 -17.74 6.37
N PRO A 239 -11.58 -19.02 6.75
CA PRO A 239 -11.06 -19.37 8.06
C PRO A 239 -9.68 -18.74 8.29
N GLU A 240 -9.43 -18.17 9.46
CA GLU A 240 -8.17 -17.46 9.75
C GLU A 240 -6.94 -18.35 9.60
N ALA A 241 -7.05 -19.64 9.91
CA ALA A 241 -5.95 -20.60 9.86
C ALA A 241 -5.74 -21.30 8.50
N ILE A 242 -6.53 -20.97 7.48
CA ILE A 242 -6.54 -21.70 6.20
C ILE A 242 -5.19 -21.75 5.48
N PHE A 243 -4.33 -20.73 5.67
CA PHE A 243 -3.01 -20.64 5.03
C PHE A 243 -1.85 -20.82 6.00
N ASN A 244 -2.06 -21.39 7.19
CA ASN A 244 -1.01 -21.47 8.22
C ASN A 244 0.23 -22.27 7.77
N ASP A 245 0.07 -23.27 6.94
CA ASP A 245 1.15 -24.15 6.49
C ASP A 245 1.77 -23.71 5.14
N GLN A 246 1.22 -22.68 4.48
CA GLN A 246 1.64 -22.26 3.14
C GLN A 246 2.79 -21.25 3.17
N ILE A 247 3.84 -21.56 3.91
CA ILE A 247 5.01 -20.68 4.14
C ILE A 247 5.79 -20.31 2.87
N ASN A 248 5.63 -21.11 1.79
CA ASN A 248 6.29 -20.90 0.50
C ASN A 248 5.38 -20.28 -0.56
N LEU A 249 4.17 -19.87 -0.19
CA LEU A 249 3.22 -19.29 -1.14
C LEU A 249 3.78 -17.98 -1.72
N LEU A 250 3.80 -17.88 -3.05
CA LEU A 250 4.27 -16.72 -3.81
C LEU A 250 3.11 -15.93 -4.41
N GLU A 251 2.05 -16.60 -4.83
CA GLU A 251 0.88 -15.97 -5.43
C GLU A 251 -0.41 -16.51 -4.83
N LEU A 252 -1.28 -15.60 -4.39
CA LEU A 252 -2.62 -15.88 -3.91
C LEU A 252 -3.63 -15.02 -4.67
N ASP A 253 -4.52 -15.66 -5.40
CA ASP A 253 -5.59 -15.01 -6.15
C ASP A 253 -6.96 -15.34 -5.55
N LEU A 254 -7.56 -14.35 -4.92
CA LEU A 254 -8.90 -14.38 -4.32
C LEU A 254 -9.86 -13.41 -5.03
N SER A 255 -9.48 -12.93 -6.21
CA SER A 255 -10.27 -11.94 -6.96
C SER A 255 -11.62 -12.50 -7.42
N TYR A 256 -12.56 -11.58 -7.68
CA TYR A 256 -13.91 -11.95 -8.13
C TYR A 256 -14.60 -12.96 -7.21
N ASN A 257 -14.68 -12.60 -5.93
CA ASN A 257 -15.39 -13.29 -4.88
C ASN A 257 -16.37 -12.35 -4.17
N GLN A 258 -16.88 -12.74 -3.01
CA GLN A 258 -17.81 -11.94 -2.21
C GLN A 258 -17.24 -11.67 -0.80
N LEU A 259 -15.91 -11.64 -0.67
CA LEU A 259 -15.25 -11.39 0.61
C LEU A 259 -15.63 -10.01 1.14
N SER A 260 -16.21 -9.96 2.34
CA SER A 260 -16.59 -8.71 3.01
C SER A 260 -15.60 -8.28 4.09
N GLU A 261 -14.80 -9.21 4.60
CA GLU A 261 -13.77 -8.98 5.61
C GLU A 261 -12.55 -9.87 5.40
N LEU A 262 -11.42 -9.44 5.94
CA LEU A 262 -10.19 -10.26 6.05
C LEU A 262 -9.83 -10.38 7.53
N LYS A 263 -9.75 -11.60 8.03
CA LYS A 263 -9.33 -11.85 9.42
C LYS A 263 -7.89 -11.33 9.63
N PRO A 264 -7.57 -10.70 10.77
CA PRO A 264 -6.26 -10.05 10.98
C PRO A 264 -5.04 -10.95 10.80
N LYS A 265 -5.15 -12.26 11.13
CA LYS A 265 -4.06 -13.23 11.02
C LYS A 265 -4.14 -14.12 9.79
N LEU A 266 -5.08 -13.87 8.87
CA LEU A 266 -5.30 -14.72 7.68
C LEU A 266 -4.02 -14.98 6.87
N PHE A 267 -3.15 -13.98 6.77
CA PHE A 267 -1.91 -14.05 5.99
C PHE A 267 -0.64 -14.15 6.86
N SER A 268 -0.77 -14.48 8.15
CA SER A 268 0.35 -14.43 9.10
C SER A 268 1.55 -15.32 8.75
N SER A 269 1.33 -16.44 8.07
CA SER A 269 2.38 -17.37 7.65
C SER A 269 2.95 -17.08 6.26
N LEU A 270 2.36 -16.15 5.49
CA LEU A 270 2.66 -15.93 4.08
C LEU A 270 3.85 -14.97 3.87
N VAL A 271 4.95 -15.19 4.55
CA VAL A 271 6.11 -14.28 4.56
C VAL A 271 6.79 -14.13 3.18
N ARG A 272 6.61 -15.10 2.29
CA ARG A 272 7.17 -15.12 0.94
C ARG A 272 6.21 -14.64 -0.14
N LEU A 273 4.98 -14.29 0.22
CA LEU A 273 3.96 -13.88 -0.75
C LEU A 273 4.40 -12.63 -1.50
N GLU A 274 4.49 -12.75 -2.82
CA GLU A 274 4.87 -11.67 -3.73
C GLU A 274 3.65 -11.00 -4.40
N ARG A 275 2.60 -11.79 -4.68
CA ARG A 275 1.39 -11.32 -5.37
C ARG A 275 0.14 -11.69 -4.60
N LEU A 276 -0.65 -10.69 -4.26
CA LEU A 276 -1.96 -10.84 -3.62
C LEU A 276 -3.01 -10.12 -4.46
N LYS A 277 -4.01 -10.89 -4.95
CA LYS A 277 -5.14 -10.36 -5.70
C LYS A 277 -6.42 -10.51 -4.89
N LEU A 278 -7.04 -9.39 -4.61
CA LEU A 278 -8.28 -9.25 -3.85
C LEU A 278 -9.30 -8.37 -4.59
N CYS A 279 -9.06 -8.09 -5.89
CA CYS A 279 -9.93 -7.23 -6.69
C CYS A 279 -11.31 -7.86 -6.90
N HIS A 280 -12.31 -7.02 -7.14
CA HIS A 280 -13.71 -7.44 -7.32
C HIS A 280 -14.21 -8.31 -6.17
N ASN A 281 -14.18 -7.75 -4.96
CA ASN A 281 -14.76 -8.29 -3.74
C ASN A 281 -15.69 -7.25 -3.09
N SER A 282 -16.11 -7.49 -1.85
CA SER A 282 -17.00 -6.60 -1.10
C SER A 282 -16.34 -6.05 0.17
N LEU A 283 -15.01 -5.95 0.20
CA LEU A 283 -14.26 -5.52 1.37
C LEU A 283 -14.61 -4.06 1.73
N VAL A 284 -14.96 -3.83 2.99
CA VAL A 284 -15.35 -2.50 3.51
C VAL A 284 -14.21 -1.87 4.31
N GLU A 285 -13.49 -2.69 5.07
CA GLU A 285 -12.38 -2.26 5.90
C GLU A 285 -11.29 -3.34 5.99
N ILE A 286 -10.08 -2.94 6.37
CA ILE A 286 -8.94 -3.84 6.55
C ILE A 286 -8.21 -3.46 7.83
N SER A 287 -8.01 -4.43 8.71
CA SER A 287 -7.21 -4.26 9.91
C SER A 287 -5.77 -3.86 9.59
N GLY A 288 -5.20 -2.94 10.35
CA GLY A 288 -3.81 -2.49 10.16
C GLY A 288 -2.76 -3.60 10.27
N GLN A 289 -3.11 -4.74 10.85
CA GLN A 289 -2.19 -5.88 11.02
C GLN A 289 -2.29 -6.91 9.90
N THR A 290 -3.31 -6.84 9.02
CA THR A 290 -3.61 -7.89 8.03
C THR A 290 -2.43 -8.18 7.09
N PHE A 291 -1.68 -7.16 6.66
CA PHE A 291 -0.53 -7.33 5.77
C PHE A 291 0.84 -7.25 6.47
N SER A 292 0.85 -7.20 7.79
CA SER A 292 2.09 -7.00 8.57
C SER A 292 3.14 -8.10 8.37
N SER A 293 2.73 -9.33 8.05
CA SER A 293 3.60 -10.48 7.80
C SER A 293 4.03 -10.63 6.34
N LEU A 294 3.45 -9.88 5.40
CA LEU A 294 3.71 -9.99 3.97
C LEU A 294 4.99 -9.25 3.57
N LEU A 295 6.14 -9.71 4.07
CA LEU A 295 7.42 -9.00 3.93
C LEU A 295 7.97 -9.00 2.51
N SER A 296 7.54 -9.93 1.67
CA SER A 296 7.98 -10.08 0.26
C SER A 296 6.98 -9.49 -0.75
N LEU A 297 5.89 -8.87 -0.29
CA LEU A 297 4.82 -8.41 -1.16
C LEU A 297 5.31 -7.35 -2.16
N ILE A 298 5.07 -7.60 -3.45
CA ILE A 298 5.45 -6.74 -4.58
C ILE A 298 4.21 -6.23 -5.34
N TYR A 299 3.16 -7.06 -5.45
CA TYR A 299 1.94 -6.73 -6.17
C TYR A 299 0.73 -6.93 -5.26
N LEU A 300 -0.04 -5.86 -5.08
CA LEU A 300 -1.31 -5.88 -4.35
C LEU A 300 -2.40 -5.28 -5.23
N GLU A 301 -3.39 -6.08 -5.59
CA GLU A 301 -4.55 -5.69 -6.38
C GLU A 301 -5.81 -5.77 -5.51
N MET A 302 -6.44 -4.62 -5.25
CA MET A 302 -7.63 -4.50 -4.38
C MET A 302 -8.68 -3.57 -4.99
N GLU A 303 -8.60 -3.36 -6.29
CA GLU A 303 -9.59 -2.57 -7.02
C GLU A 303 -10.97 -3.22 -7.03
N HIS A 304 -11.99 -2.39 -7.26
CA HIS A 304 -13.39 -2.84 -7.26
C HIS A 304 -13.78 -3.53 -5.94
N ASN A 305 -13.61 -2.81 -4.83
CA ASN A 305 -14.10 -3.16 -3.50
C ASN A 305 -14.94 -2.00 -2.94
N ASN A 306 -15.36 -2.08 -1.68
CA ASN A 306 -16.17 -1.08 -0.99
C ASN A 306 -15.37 -0.36 0.11
N LEU A 307 -14.04 -0.30 -0.02
CA LEU A 307 -13.17 0.28 1.00
C LEU A 307 -13.43 1.78 1.14
N LYS A 308 -13.71 2.23 2.36
CA LYS A 308 -13.89 3.64 2.72
C LYS A 308 -12.65 4.24 3.36
N THR A 309 -12.00 3.45 4.19
CA THR A 309 -10.77 3.83 4.87
C THR A 309 -9.80 2.66 4.90
N ILE A 310 -8.53 2.94 5.10
CA ILE A 310 -7.50 1.93 5.38
C ILE A 310 -6.62 2.44 6.53
N SER A 311 -6.15 1.53 7.36
CA SER A 311 -5.31 1.87 8.50
C SER A 311 -3.99 2.53 8.06
N PRO A 312 -3.53 3.60 8.75
CA PRO A 312 -2.23 4.23 8.51
C PRO A 312 -1.03 3.26 8.65
N TYR A 313 -1.22 2.17 9.38
CA TYR A 313 -0.16 1.19 9.64
C TYR A 313 -0.22 -0.03 8.73
N LEU A 314 -1.19 -0.09 7.79
CA LEU A 314 -1.44 -1.27 6.95
C LEU A 314 -0.19 -1.73 6.19
N PHE A 315 0.63 -0.79 5.72
CA PHE A 315 1.84 -1.07 4.93
C PHE A 315 3.16 -0.80 5.68
N SER A 316 3.13 -0.55 6.97
CA SER A 316 4.32 -0.13 7.75
C SER A 316 5.48 -1.14 7.71
N ASN A 317 5.19 -2.42 7.58
CA ASN A 317 6.18 -3.50 7.54
C ASN A 317 6.61 -3.90 6.13
N ASN A 318 5.90 -3.43 5.09
CA ASN A 318 6.20 -3.80 3.70
C ASN A 318 7.31 -2.91 3.14
N LYS A 319 8.54 -3.42 3.05
CA LYS A 319 9.73 -2.67 2.62
C LYS A 319 10.08 -2.86 1.14
N GLN A 320 9.34 -3.68 0.42
CA GLN A 320 9.57 -3.95 -0.99
C GLN A 320 9.09 -2.79 -1.87
N ARG A 321 9.62 -2.71 -3.09
CA ARG A 321 9.15 -1.76 -4.11
C ARG A 321 7.85 -2.24 -4.73
N MET A 322 6.74 -1.95 -4.05
CA MET A 322 5.43 -2.48 -4.37
C MET A 322 4.72 -1.74 -5.51
N SER A 323 3.82 -2.48 -6.18
CA SER A 323 2.72 -1.93 -6.97
C SER A 323 1.42 -2.17 -6.19
N ILE A 324 0.73 -1.10 -5.84
CA ILE A 324 -0.54 -1.13 -5.09
C ILE A 324 -1.63 -0.54 -5.97
N SER A 325 -2.70 -1.30 -6.20
CA SER A 325 -3.92 -0.83 -6.86
C SER A 325 -5.11 -0.89 -5.91
N LEU A 326 -5.70 0.27 -5.65
CA LEU A 326 -6.89 0.50 -4.82
C LEU A 326 -7.97 1.25 -5.61
N ALA A 327 -7.89 1.21 -6.94
CA ALA A 327 -8.84 1.89 -7.81
C ALA A 327 -10.27 1.36 -7.63
N TYR A 328 -11.26 2.15 -8.00
CA TYR A 328 -12.67 1.75 -7.91
C TYR A 328 -13.08 1.29 -6.50
N ASN A 329 -12.78 2.13 -5.51
CA ASN A 329 -13.23 2.00 -4.13
C ASN A 329 -14.00 3.26 -3.71
N GLN A 330 -14.27 3.43 -2.43
CA GLN A 330 -14.94 4.58 -1.84
C GLN A 330 -14.01 5.32 -0.86
N LEU A 331 -12.70 5.29 -1.14
CA LEU A 331 -11.70 5.82 -0.22
C LEU A 331 -11.79 7.35 -0.14
N ASP A 332 -11.93 7.83 1.10
CA ASP A 332 -11.77 9.23 1.49
C ASP A 332 -11.10 9.25 2.87
N PHE A 333 -9.88 9.79 2.96
CA PHE A 333 -9.12 9.80 4.21
C PHE A 333 -9.40 11.05 5.07
N GLU A 334 -10.40 11.85 4.73
CA GLU A 334 -10.89 12.95 5.57
C GLU A 334 -11.73 12.40 6.74
N ASP A 335 -11.09 11.72 7.70
CA ASP A 335 -11.81 11.21 8.85
C ASP A 335 -11.96 12.30 9.92
N LYS A 336 -13.21 12.56 10.30
CA LYS A 336 -13.57 13.53 11.34
C LYS A 336 -13.11 13.12 12.74
N GLU A 337 -12.87 11.84 12.97
CA GLU A 337 -12.43 11.30 14.26
C GLU A 337 -10.93 11.46 14.49
N LEU A 338 -10.10 11.49 13.45
CA LEU A 338 -8.67 11.80 13.55
C LEU A 338 -8.41 13.28 13.92
N THR A 339 -9.45 14.11 13.88
CA THR A 339 -9.34 15.55 14.20
C THR A 339 -9.28 15.85 15.69
N ASN A 340 -9.59 14.90 16.58
CA ASN A 340 -9.73 15.21 18.00
C ASN A 340 -8.48 14.96 18.86
N ASN A 341 -7.44 14.25 18.39
CA ASN A 341 -6.32 13.90 19.27
C ASN A 341 -4.90 14.00 18.74
N SER A 342 -4.63 14.41 17.50
CA SER A 342 -3.26 14.76 17.14
C SER A 342 -3.21 15.66 15.90
N TRP A 343 -2.81 16.89 16.13
CA TRP A 343 -2.49 17.89 15.14
C TRP A 343 -1.34 17.48 14.18
N LEU A 344 -0.65 16.37 14.46
CA LEU A 344 0.38 15.74 13.65
C LEU A 344 -0.17 14.90 12.49
N VAL A 345 -1.41 14.40 12.55
CA VAL A 345 -1.93 13.40 11.60
C VAL A 345 -2.70 14.03 10.43
N LYS A 346 -2.98 15.33 10.44
CA LYS A 346 -3.80 16.01 9.43
C LYS A 346 -3.25 16.03 7.99
N ARG A 347 -2.03 15.55 7.74
CA ARG A 347 -1.40 15.65 6.41
C ARG A 347 -0.79 14.35 5.87
N ALA A 348 -0.84 13.27 6.61
CA ALA A 348 -0.28 11.99 6.18
C ALA A 348 -1.38 11.01 5.80
N SER A 349 -1.29 10.43 4.58
CA SER A 349 -2.17 9.35 4.18
C SER A 349 -1.68 8.02 4.76
N PRO A 350 -2.48 6.94 4.65
CA PRO A 350 -2.02 5.59 5.00
C PRO A 350 -0.73 5.13 4.29
N PHE A 351 -0.31 5.85 3.27
CA PHE A 351 0.93 5.57 2.52
C PHE A 351 2.15 6.35 3.02
N ALA A 352 2.03 7.13 4.09
CA ALA A 352 3.13 7.95 4.62
C ALA A 352 4.40 7.15 4.96
N HIS A 353 4.25 5.88 5.30
CA HIS A 353 5.36 4.97 5.61
C HIS A 353 5.78 4.08 4.43
N THR A 354 5.19 4.26 3.25
CA THR A 354 5.55 3.53 2.03
C THR A 354 6.42 4.41 1.14
N TYR A 355 7.61 3.93 0.78
CA TYR A 355 8.56 4.68 -0.05
C TYR A 355 8.84 3.95 -1.34
N ASN A 356 9.10 4.71 -2.42
CA ASN A 356 9.56 4.18 -3.71
C ASN A 356 8.63 3.13 -4.33
N LEU A 357 7.31 3.26 -4.18
CA LEU A 357 6.37 2.37 -4.85
C LEU A 357 6.58 2.43 -6.36
N LYS A 358 6.48 1.28 -7.03
CA LYS A 358 6.49 1.20 -8.49
C LYS A 358 5.20 1.79 -9.08
N LEU A 359 4.08 1.55 -8.43
CA LEU A 359 2.76 2.08 -8.77
C LEU A 359 1.94 2.29 -7.50
N LEU A 360 1.31 3.46 -7.39
CA LEU A 360 0.22 3.72 -6.48
C LEU A 360 -1.00 4.14 -7.32
N ASN A 361 -1.97 3.24 -7.46
CA ASN A 361 -3.21 3.51 -8.17
C ASN A 361 -4.36 3.71 -7.19
N LEU A 362 -4.83 4.96 -7.10
CA LEU A 362 -5.94 5.43 -6.27
C LEU A 362 -7.08 6.00 -7.12
N SER A 363 -7.10 5.72 -8.41
CA SER A 363 -8.12 6.25 -9.32
C SER A 363 -9.52 5.75 -8.99
N HIS A 364 -10.54 6.48 -9.41
CA HIS A 364 -11.95 6.12 -9.17
C HIS A 364 -12.26 5.89 -7.68
N ASN A 365 -11.92 6.88 -6.86
CA ASN A 365 -12.22 6.95 -5.43
C ASN A 365 -12.93 8.28 -5.10
N GLU A 366 -13.09 8.61 -3.83
CA GLU A 366 -13.81 9.80 -3.37
C GLU A 366 -12.90 10.90 -2.80
N PHE A 367 -11.59 10.83 -3.02
CA PHE A 367 -10.62 11.78 -2.49
C PHE A 367 -10.92 13.22 -2.91
N LYS A 368 -10.97 14.13 -1.93
CA LYS A 368 -11.17 15.57 -2.13
C LYS A 368 -9.87 16.35 -2.13
N VAL A 369 -8.82 15.79 -1.51
CA VAL A 369 -7.49 16.38 -1.43
C VAL A 369 -6.42 15.38 -1.85
N ALA A 370 -5.33 15.88 -2.43
CA ALA A 370 -4.13 15.08 -2.66
C ALA A 370 -3.20 15.22 -1.44
N PHE A 371 -2.73 14.10 -0.93
CA PHE A 371 -1.88 14.06 0.25
C PHE A 371 -0.42 14.29 -0.11
N GLU A 372 0.31 14.91 0.80
CA GLU A 372 1.70 15.30 0.62
C GLU A 372 2.63 14.11 0.36
N ASP A 373 2.49 13.03 1.12
CA ASP A 373 3.29 11.82 1.01
C ASP A 373 3.16 11.12 -0.35
N TRP A 374 2.06 11.32 -1.09
CA TRP A 374 1.91 10.79 -2.45
C TRP A 374 2.95 11.37 -3.43
N TRP A 375 3.36 12.61 -3.18
CA TRP A 375 4.30 13.33 -4.01
C TRP A 375 5.76 13.16 -3.59
N VAL A 376 6.01 13.05 -2.26
CA VAL A 376 7.36 13.10 -1.70
C VAL A 376 7.99 11.74 -1.43
N ASN A 377 7.19 10.69 -1.29
CA ASN A 377 7.69 9.35 -0.96
C ASN A 377 8.41 8.64 -2.13
N GLY A 378 8.59 9.32 -3.27
CA GLY A 378 9.38 8.82 -4.39
C GLY A 378 8.68 7.70 -5.19
N HIS A 379 7.36 7.70 -5.24
CA HIS A 379 6.60 6.77 -6.07
C HIS A 379 6.95 6.97 -7.55
N GLU A 380 7.09 5.86 -8.30
CA GLU A 380 7.45 5.94 -9.71
C GLU A 380 6.26 6.33 -10.58
N ASN A 381 5.10 5.77 -10.30
CA ASN A 381 3.85 6.06 -11.00
C ASN A 381 2.73 6.28 -9.98
N LEU A 382 1.97 7.37 -10.16
CA LEU A 382 0.84 7.73 -9.32
C LEU A 382 -0.40 7.97 -10.17
N ASP A 383 -1.47 7.24 -9.90
CA ASP A 383 -2.77 7.48 -10.52
C ASP A 383 -3.80 7.90 -9.48
N ILE A 384 -4.22 9.17 -9.55
CA ILE A 384 -5.27 9.78 -8.74
C ILE A 384 -6.41 10.33 -9.59
N SER A 385 -6.49 9.87 -10.85
CA SER A 385 -7.57 10.27 -11.76
C SER A 385 -8.95 9.83 -11.27
N HIS A 386 -10.03 10.45 -11.78
CA HIS A 386 -11.40 10.10 -11.44
C HIS A 386 -11.68 10.12 -9.91
N ASN A 387 -11.32 11.23 -9.29
CA ASN A 387 -11.62 11.53 -7.88
C ASN A 387 -12.33 12.89 -7.76
N ASN A 388 -12.53 13.38 -6.55
CA ASN A 388 -13.14 14.68 -6.26
C ASN A 388 -12.09 15.74 -5.87
N ILE A 389 -10.83 15.59 -6.30
CA ILE A 389 -9.72 16.44 -5.89
C ILE A 389 -9.85 17.82 -6.55
N GLN A 390 -9.96 18.86 -5.72
CA GLN A 390 -9.98 20.25 -6.15
C GLN A 390 -8.59 20.87 -6.14
N ASN A 391 -7.79 20.54 -5.13
CA ASN A 391 -6.44 21.05 -4.95
C ASN A 391 -5.44 19.92 -4.94
N LEU A 392 -4.50 20.00 -5.87
CA LEU A 392 -3.36 19.05 -5.94
C LEU A 392 -2.32 19.34 -4.86
N TRP A 393 -2.50 20.45 -4.15
CA TRP A 393 -1.53 20.99 -3.25
C TRP A 393 -2.19 21.76 -2.10
N THR A 394 -1.70 21.61 -0.88
CA THR A 394 -2.32 22.18 0.32
C THR A 394 -1.49 23.30 0.97
N ASP A 395 -0.18 23.50 0.63
CA ASP A 395 0.66 24.50 1.27
C ASP A 395 1.73 25.10 0.34
N GLU A 396 1.70 26.42 0.11
CA GLU A 396 2.70 27.14 -0.70
C GLU A 396 4.14 27.06 -0.13
N LYS A 397 4.30 26.92 1.19
CA LYS A 397 5.62 26.88 1.83
C LYS A 397 6.35 25.57 1.56
N ALA A 398 5.62 24.47 1.47
CA ALA A 398 6.17 23.17 1.20
C ALA A 398 6.73 23.05 -0.22
N LEU A 399 6.32 23.84 -1.19
CA LEU A 399 6.81 23.80 -2.58
C LEU A 399 8.35 23.96 -2.70
N LYS A 400 9.00 24.64 -1.77
CA LYS A 400 10.47 24.78 -1.76
C LYS A 400 11.19 23.52 -1.30
N ASP A 401 10.64 22.81 -0.31
CA ASP A 401 11.26 21.60 0.24
C ASP A 401 11.07 20.43 -0.71
N TYR A 402 9.96 20.38 -1.43
CA TYR A 402 9.64 19.36 -2.42
C TYR A 402 10.50 19.39 -3.67
N ARG A 403 11.00 20.53 -4.09
CA ARG A 403 11.95 20.63 -5.21
C ARG A 403 13.15 19.72 -5.04
N ASN A 404 13.55 19.44 -3.80
CA ASN A 404 14.68 18.57 -3.49
C ASN A 404 14.31 17.09 -3.42
N VAL A 405 13.07 16.76 -3.03
CA VAL A 405 12.61 15.37 -2.83
C VAL A 405 12.01 14.80 -4.12
N MET A 406 11.18 15.55 -4.85
CA MET A 406 10.55 15.09 -6.09
C MET A 406 11.55 14.86 -7.24
N LYS A 407 12.77 15.35 -7.17
CA LYS A 407 13.82 15.10 -8.19
C LYS A 407 14.17 13.61 -8.35
N LYS A 408 13.73 12.71 -7.45
CA LYS A 408 14.34 11.39 -7.33
C LYS A 408 13.51 10.20 -7.81
N GLY A 409 12.24 10.32 -8.21
CA GLY A 409 11.51 9.09 -8.43
C GLY A 409 10.31 9.09 -9.39
N MET A 410 9.50 10.12 -9.40
CA MET A 410 8.22 10.11 -10.10
C MET A 410 8.38 10.22 -11.61
N LYS A 411 7.85 9.23 -12.35
CA LYS A 411 7.91 9.18 -13.81
C LYS A 411 6.60 9.62 -14.45
N SER A 412 5.48 9.10 -13.93
CA SER A 412 4.16 9.31 -14.53
C SER A 412 3.10 9.60 -13.48
N VAL A 413 2.22 10.53 -13.81
CA VAL A 413 1.07 10.89 -12.96
C VAL A 413 -0.18 10.97 -13.84
N TRP A 414 -1.31 10.45 -13.34
CA TRP A 414 -2.64 10.61 -13.92
C TRP A 414 -3.50 11.40 -12.92
N ILE A 415 -4.12 12.49 -13.38
CA ILE A 415 -4.88 13.44 -12.55
C ILE A 415 -6.22 13.83 -13.16
N SER A 416 -6.53 13.35 -14.36
CA SER A 416 -7.75 13.75 -15.09
C SER A 416 -9.03 13.36 -14.38
N LYS A 417 -10.14 13.96 -14.81
CA LYS A 417 -11.47 13.67 -14.23
C LYS A 417 -11.56 13.98 -12.72
N ASN A 418 -10.78 14.92 -12.26
CA ASN A 418 -10.92 15.58 -10.98
C ASN A 418 -11.47 17.00 -11.20
N PRO A 419 -12.27 17.58 -10.29
CA PRO A 419 -12.73 18.96 -10.37
C PRO A 419 -11.62 19.95 -9.96
N ILE A 420 -10.43 19.81 -10.55
CA ILE A 420 -9.25 20.59 -10.18
C ILE A 420 -9.53 22.08 -10.36
N ASN A 421 -9.32 22.83 -9.30
CA ASN A 421 -9.37 24.29 -9.34
C ASN A 421 -8.18 24.80 -10.18
N CYS A 422 -8.47 25.50 -11.28
CA CYS A 422 -7.44 26.05 -12.17
C CYS A 422 -6.85 27.38 -11.65
N GLY A 423 -6.87 27.63 -10.35
CA GLY A 423 -6.13 28.70 -9.71
C GLY A 423 -4.63 28.59 -9.87
N CYS A 424 -3.91 29.67 -9.60
CA CYS A 424 -2.47 29.76 -9.81
C CYS A 424 -1.67 28.70 -9.04
N GLU A 425 -2.12 28.29 -7.89
CA GLU A 425 -1.46 27.29 -7.05
C GLU A 425 -1.37 25.94 -7.74
N ASN A 426 -2.50 25.40 -8.20
CA ASN A 426 -2.52 24.14 -8.95
C ASN A 426 -1.81 24.25 -10.30
N TYR A 427 -1.93 25.40 -10.97
CA TYR A 427 -1.24 25.62 -12.22
C TYR A 427 0.28 25.59 -12.05
N LEU A 428 0.82 26.31 -11.06
CA LEU A 428 2.26 26.33 -10.76
C LEU A 428 2.77 24.96 -10.34
N PHE A 429 1.96 24.17 -9.65
CA PHE A 429 2.32 22.82 -9.28
C PHE A 429 2.39 21.87 -10.50
N MET A 430 1.42 21.96 -11.42
CA MET A 430 1.44 21.19 -12.67
C MET A 430 2.62 21.59 -13.56
N ASP A 431 2.90 22.90 -13.67
CA ASP A 431 4.04 23.42 -14.41
C ASP A 431 5.38 22.95 -13.80
N PHE A 432 5.46 22.92 -12.48
CA PHE A 432 6.60 22.36 -11.74
C PHE A 432 6.78 20.86 -12.02
N LEU A 433 5.71 20.06 -11.98
CA LEU A 433 5.78 18.63 -12.33
C LEU A 433 6.32 18.42 -13.74
N LEU A 434 5.78 19.13 -14.73
CA LEU A 434 6.13 18.97 -16.13
C LEU A 434 7.58 19.40 -16.45
N TYR A 435 8.02 20.54 -15.92
CA TYR A 435 9.28 21.15 -16.35
C TYR A 435 10.43 20.97 -15.37
N SER A 436 10.16 20.89 -14.07
CA SER A 436 11.22 20.83 -13.06
C SER A 436 11.60 19.39 -12.66
N THR A 437 10.66 18.45 -12.73
CA THR A 437 10.90 17.08 -12.27
C THR A 437 11.05 16.07 -13.42
N ARG A 438 10.76 16.46 -14.64
CA ARG A 438 10.64 15.58 -15.82
C ARG A 438 9.53 14.52 -15.65
N THR A 439 8.61 14.73 -14.74
CA THR A 439 7.44 13.88 -14.53
C THR A 439 6.46 14.10 -15.68
N LYS A 440 5.96 13.01 -16.27
CA LYS A 440 4.95 13.08 -17.31
C LYS A 440 3.56 13.06 -16.66
N ILE A 441 2.78 14.13 -16.86
CA ILE A 441 1.33 14.08 -16.60
C ILE A 441 0.71 13.44 -17.86
N VAL A 442 0.31 12.16 -17.74
CA VAL A 442 -0.03 11.32 -18.88
C VAL A 442 -1.33 11.75 -19.55
N ASP A 443 -2.29 12.17 -18.74
CA ASP A 443 -3.66 12.52 -19.13
C ASP A 443 -3.95 14.03 -19.12
N LEU A 444 -2.90 14.85 -19.25
CA LEU A 444 -2.98 16.32 -19.19
C LEU A 444 -4.03 16.90 -20.15
N GLN A 445 -4.19 16.32 -21.34
CA GLN A 445 -5.18 16.75 -22.33
C GLN A 445 -6.64 16.64 -21.84
N HIS A 446 -6.91 15.84 -20.82
CA HIS A 446 -8.22 15.64 -20.21
C HIS A 446 -8.42 16.49 -18.94
N VAL A 447 -7.41 17.23 -18.51
CA VAL A 447 -7.50 18.17 -17.39
C VAL A 447 -8.07 19.49 -17.91
N ARG A 448 -9.26 19.86 -17.44
CA ARG A 448 -9.97 21.07 -17.90
C ARG A 448 -9.44 22.32 -17.19
N CYS A 449 -8.25 22.79 -17.56
CA CYS A 449 -7.78 24.12 -17.15
C CYS A 449 -7.77 25.05 -18.37
N PRO A 450 -8.51 26.16 -18.32
CA PRO A 450 -8.55 27.11 -19.43
C PRO A 450 -7.20 27.79 -19.65
N LEU A 451 -6.85 28.06 -20.91
CA LEU A 451 -5.59 28.70 -21.30
C LEU A 451 -5.34 30.05 -20.59
N TRP A 452 -6.41 30.79 -20.29
CA TRP A 452 -6.29 32.08 -19.57
C TRP A 452 -5.79 31.94 -18.13
N ALA A 453 -5.94 30.79 -17.49
CA ALA A 453 -5.39 30.56 -16.13
C ALA A 453 -3.86 30.70 -16.13
N LYS A 454 -3.20 30.25 -17.20
CA LYS A 454 -1.78 30.43 -17.42
C LYS A 454 -1.38 31.91 -17.44
N GLU A 455 -2.05 32.67 -18.29
CA GLU A 455 -1.78 34.09 -18.47
C GLU A 455 -2.09 34.90 -17.22
N ALA A 456 -3.20 34.60 -16.51
CA ALA A 456 -3.55 35.25 -15.27
C ALA A 456 -2.53 35.02 -14.15
N CYS A 457 -1.95 33.83 -14.07
CA CYS A 457 -0.94 33.50 -13.05
C CYS A 457 0.40 34.20 -13.35
N TYR A 458 0.82 34.25 -14.62
CA TYR A 458 2.01 34.98 -15.02
C TYR A 458 1.81 36.51 -14.90
N MET A 459 0.60 37.01 -15.20
CA MET A 459 0.30 38.44 -15.04
C MET A 459 0.35 38.88 -13.57
N ARG A 460 -0.10 38.10 -12.62
CA ARG A 460 0.07 38.42 -11.18
C ARG A 460 1.54 38.55 -10.80
N PHE A 461 2.40 37.66 -11.27
CA PHE A 461 3.84 37.72 -11.01
C PHE A 461 4.49 38.90 -11.69
N THR A 462 4.13 39.18 -12.94
CA THR A 462 4.66 40.36 -13.68
C THR A 462 4.21 41.66 -13.06
N ILE A 463 2.96 41.77 -12.63
CA ILE A 463 2.43 42.95 -11.91
C ILE A 463 3.20 43.13 -10.57
N LEU A 464 3.42 42.05 -9.82
CA LEU A 464 4.15 42.12 -8.56
C LEU A 464 5.63 42.58 -8.79
N ILE A 465 6.29 41.99 -9.80
CA ILE A 465 7.66 42.37 -10.16
C ILE A 465 7.73 43.84 -10.65
N THR A 466 6.77 44.27 -11.49
CA THR A 466 6.72 45.65 -11.97
C THR A 466 6.42 46.62 -10.84
N LEU A 467 5.53 46.28 -9.91
CA LEU A 467 5.33 47.11 -8.68
C LEU A 467 6.59 47.18 -7.83
N MET A 468 7.28 46.06 -7.62
CA MET A 468 8.52 46.04 -6.86
C MET A 468 9.63 46.86 -7.57
N THR A 469 9.73 46.74 -8.91
CA THR A 469 10.71 47.55 -9.68
C THR A 469 10.38 49.05 -9.64
N VAL A 470 9.10 49.43 -9.68
CA VAL A 470 8.66 50.81 -9.52
C VAL A 470 8.99 51.34 -8.11
N VAL A 471 8.71 50.56 -7.08
CA VAL A 471 9.05 50.94 -5.68
C VAL A 471 10.54 51.07 -5.50
N ILE A 472 11.35 50.17 -6.04
CA ILE A 472 12.82 50.26 -6.01
C ILE A 472 13.30 51.51 -6.77
N SER A 473 12.69 51.80 -7.94
CA SER A 473 13.05 53.00 -8.72
C SER A 473 12.70 54.27 -8.00
N ILE A 474 11.55 54.35 -7.34
CA ILE A 474 11.16 55.50 -6.51
C ILE A 474 12.14 55.65 -5.34
N TYR A 475 12.49 54.52 -4.68
CA TYR A 475 13.46 54.55 -3.58
C TYR A 475 14.84 55.01 -4.02
N THR A 476 15.32 54.57 -5.18
CA THR A 476 16.59 55.01 -5.76
C THR A 476 16.57 56.49 -6.14
N ILE A 477 15.46 56.99 -6.70
CA ILE A 477 15.29 58.40 -7.01
C ILE A 477 15.32 59.24 -5.72
N ILE A 478 14.60 58.81 -4.67
CA ILE A 478 14.61 59.50 -3.36
C ILE A 478 16.04 59.52 -2.77
N LEU A 479 16.77 58.40 -2.90
CA LEU A 479 18.15 58.29 -2.40
C LEU A 479 19.08 59.24 -3.17
N VAL A 480 18.93 59.30 -4.49
CA VAL A 480 19.74 60.25 -5.34
C VAL A 480 19.40 61.70 -4.99
N VAL A 481 18.12 62.02 -4.86
CA VAL A 481 17.67 63.37 -4.42
C VAL A 481 18.24 63.70 -3.02
N PHE A 482 18.20 62.71 -2.11
CA PHE A 482 18.79 62.90 -0.76
C PHE A 482 20.30 63.13 -0.82
N ILE A 483 21.03 62.42 -1.69
CA ILE A 483 22.48 62.57 -1.86
C ILE A 483 22.80 63.96 -2.44
N ILE A 484 22.06 64.38 -3.47
CA ILE A 484 22.26 65.68 -4.14
C ILE A 484 22.00 66.86 -3.18
N TYR A 485 20.89 66.78 -2.45
CA TYR A 485 20.45 67.82 -1.53
C TYR A 485 20.90 67.64 -0.08
N ARG A 486 21.76 66.66 0.19
CA ARG A 486 22.22 66.26 1.53
C ARG A 486 22.74 67.46 2.36
N LYS A 487 23.45 68.40 1.73
CA LYS A 487 23.91 69.60 2.40
C LYS A 487 22.79 70.56 2.80
N GLN A 488 21.77 70.73 1.95
CA GLN A 488 20.62 71.58 2.23
C GLN A 488 19.71 70.96 3.27
N ILE A 489 19.42 69.64 3.14
CA ILE A 489 18.57 68.86 4.07
C ILE A 489 19.26 68.84 5.47
N ASN A 490 20.57 68.62 5.56
CA ASN A 490 21.27 68.62 6.82
C ASN A 490 21.22 70.01 7.52
N SER A 491 21.14 71.07 6.74
CA SER A 491 20.95 72.44 7.28
C SER A 491 19.53 72.61 7.86
N ILE A 492 18.50 72.12 7.15
CA ILE A 492 17.08 72.20 7.57
C ILE A 492 16.80 71.26 8.73
N VAL A 493 17.36 70.03 8.70
CA VAL A 493 17.19 69.00 9.74
C VAL A 493 17.93 69.43 11.03
N LYS A 494 19.15 70.02 10.94
CA LYS A 494 19.80 70.56 12.11
C LYS A 494 19.00 71.69 12.78
N LYS A 495 18.32 72.55 11.98
CA LYS A 495 17.50 73.65 12.50
C LYS A 495 16.19 73.11 13.16
N ARG A 496 15.60 71.92 12.72
CA ARG A 496 14.46 71.34 13.35
C ARG A 496 14.77 70.33 14.48
N LEU A 497 15.91 69.65 14.43
CA LEU A 497 16.34 68.74 15.49
C LEU A 497 16.73 69.41 16.76
N SER A 498 17.23 70.67 16.67
CA SER A 498 17.53 71.50 17.88
C SER A 498 16.28 71.89 18.67
N THR A 499 15.10 71.87 18.01
CA THR A 499 13.77 72.05 18.63
C THR A 499 13.16 70.76 19.14
N PHE A 500 13.51 69.61 18.57
CA PHE A 500 12.90 68.28 18.89
C PHE A 500 13.67 67.52 20.01
N HIS A 501 14.93 67.84 20.24
CA HIS A 501 15.74 67.21 21.30
C HIS A 501 15.42 67.71 22.72
N ARG A 502 14.56 68.71 22.88
CA ARG A 502 14.17 69.20 24.21
C ARG A 502 12.94 68.54 24.82
N THR A 503 12.25 67.68 24.07
CA THR A 503 10.99 67.07 24.54
C THR A 503 10.96 65.52 24.60
N ASN A 504 12.04 64.82 24.19
CA ASN A 504 12.04 63.36 24.17
C ASN A 504 13.14 62.68 24.98
N ALA A 505 13.65 63.34 26.05
CA ALA A 505 14.56 62.69 26.96
C ALA A 505 13.92 61.83 28.05
N GLN A 506 12.60 61.65 28.00
CA GLN A 506 11.86 60.79 28.95
C GLN A 506 10.91 59.87 28.21
N ARG A 507 11.40 58.71 27.82
CA ARG A 507 10.71 57.42 27.74
C ARG A 507 11.54 56.41 26.97
N LYS A 508 12.59 55.89 27.62
CA LYS A 508 13.12 54.55 27.27
C LYS A 508 12.36 53.57 28.14
N GLU A 509 11.21 53.09 27.66
CA GLU A 509 10.59 51.91 28.21
C GLU A 509 11.53 50.72 27.97
N LYS A 510 12.02 50.14 29.05
CA LYS A 510 12.74 48.87 29.04
C LYS A 510 11.74 47.76 28.78
N SER A 511 11.56 47.35 27.55
CA SER A 511 10.72 46.20 27.22
C SER A 511 11.44 44.90 27.56
N TYR A 512 10.80 44.09 28.39
CA TYR A 512 11.23 42.72 28.72
C TYR A 512 10.86 41.79 27.59
N ARG A 513 11.74 40.83 27.26
CA ARG A 513 11.48 39.87 26.19
C ARG A 513 11.64 38.47 26.75
N ILE A 514 10.60 37.63 26.60
CA ILE A 514 10.63 36.21 26.85
C ILE A 514 10.74 35.52 25.49
N LEU A 515 11.73 34.66 25.33
CA LEU A 515 11.93 33.87 24.14
C LEU A 515 11.22 32.51 24.32
N MET A 516 10.20 32.23 23.51
CA MET A 516 9.59 30.93 23.42
C MET A 516 10.28 30.10 22.34
N ASP A 517 10.76 28.90 22.70
CA ASP A 517 11.46 27.99 21.81
C ASP A 517 10.71 26.65 21.74
N PHE A 518 10.17 26.34 20.58
CA PHE A 518 9.34 25.17 20.34
C PHE A 518 9.47 24.67 18.91
N CYS A 519 9.07 23.42 18.64
CA CYS A 519 9.05 22.86 17.31
C CYS A 519 7.99 23.53 16.44
N HIS A 520 8.26 23.64 15.14
CA HIS A 520 7.28 24.18 14.20
C HIS A 520 5.96 23.39 14.18
N GLN A 521 6.04 22.08 14.36
CA GLN A 521 4.85 21.21 14.44
C GLN A 521 4.01 21.47 15.70
N ASP A 522 4.58 22.08 16.74
CA ASP A 522 3.92 22.43 17.99
C ASP A 522 3.36 23.87 18.01
N GLU A 523 3.48 24.61 16.90
CA GLU A 523 3.11 26.03 16.81
C GLU A 523 1.63 26.28 17.15
N GLU A 524 0.73 25.43 16.66
CA GLU A 524 -0.71 25.57 16.91
C GLU A 524 -1.05 25.34 18.40
N PHE A 525 -0.43 24.34 19.00
CA PHE A 525 -0.57 24.04 20.43
C PHE A 525 -0.05 25.17 21.30
N VAL A 526 1.18 25.64 21.04
CA VAL A 526 1.79 26.71 21.81
C VAL A 526 0.99 28.01 21.68
N ASN A 527 0.51 28.34 20.48
CA ASN A 527 -0.28 29.55 20.25
C ASN A 527 -1.66 29.47 20.94
N ARG A 528 -2.34 28.34 20.87
CA ARG A 528 -3.69 28.19 21.42
C ARG A 528 -3.69 28.00 22.92
N GLU A 529 -2.85 27.10 23.44
CA GLU A 529 -2.91 26.67 24.83
C GLU A 529 -2.00 27.49 25.76
N MET A 530 -0.90 28.04 25.25
CA MET A 530 0.06 28.76 26.09
C MET A 530 0.05 30.26 25.85
N LEU A 531 0.25 30.71 24.62
CA LEU A 531 0.35 32.14 24.30
C LEU A 531 -0.97 32.87 24.48
N SER A 532 -2.11 32.21 24.17
CA SER A 532 -3.43 32.78 24.38
C SER A 532 -3.65 33.12 25.87
N ILE A 533 -3.32 32.22 26.76
CA ILE A 533 -3.45 32.40 28.22
C ILE A 533 -2.43 33.42 28.74
N MET A 534 -1.18 33.37 28.26
CA MET A 534 -0.14 34.34 28.66
C MET A 534 -0.44 35.77 28.21
N THR A 535 -1.12 35.95 27.07
CA THR A 535 -1.48 37.28 26.55
C THR A 535 -2.78 37.84 27.10
N THR A 536 -3.69 36.97 27.56
CA THR A 536 -4.96 37.38 28.18
C THR A 536 -4.84 37.68 29.68
N ASN A 537 -3.84 37.15 30.34
CA ASN A 537 -3.62 37.39 31.76
C ASN A 537 -2.81 38.65 31.94
N GLU A 538 -3.41 39.72 32.52
CA GLU A 538 -2.77 41.05 32.72
C GLU A 538 -1.44 40.98 33.45
N SER A 539 -1.33 40.07 34.43
CA SER A 539 -0.09 39.89 35.21
C SER A 539 1.06 39.27 34.39
N LEU A 540 0.76 38.45 33.40
CA LEU A 540 1.73 37.85 32.48
C LEU A 540 2.00 38.73 31.26
N GLN A 541 1.01 39.53 30.82
CA GLN A 541 1.12 40.42 29.66
C GLN A 541 2.23 41.52 29.88
N ILE A 542 2.44 41.93 31.12
CA ILE A 542 3.47 42.92 31.49
C ILE A 542 4.88 42.30 31.36
N LEU A 543 5.01 40.96 31.52
CA LEU A 543 6.28 40.24 31.44
C LEU A 543 6.58 39.70 30.03
N THR A 544 5.59 39.58 29.19
CA THR A 544 5.68 38.88 27.92
C THR A 544 5.60 39.83 26.72
N LYS A 545 6.74 40.19 26.17
CA LYS A 545 6.79 40.50 24.74
C LYS A 545 7.40 39.31 24.04
N VAL A 546 6.55 38.45 23.52
CA VAL A 546 6.91 37.18 22.90
C VAL A 546 7.64 37.46 21.57
N ILE A 547 8.78 36.83 21.37
CA ILE A 547 9.48 36.80 20.08
C ILE A 547 9.25 35.44 19.47
N THR A 548 8.24 35.33 18.57
CA THR A 548 7.85 34.09 17.89
C THR A 548 8.60 33.84 16.57
N ASP A 549 9.76 34.44 16.32
CA ASP A 549 10.30 34.53 14.96
C ASP A 549 11.31 33.45 14.54
N TYR A 550 11.40 32.32 15.26
CA TYR A 550 12.37 31.27 14.89
C TYR A 550 11.71 29.96 14.51
N ARG A 551 11.32 29.89 13.24
CA ARG A 551 10.54 28.79 12.65
C ARG A 551 11.39 27.75 11.90
N ASN A 552 12.74 27.86 11.91
CA ASN A 552 13.57 27.02 11.05
C ASN A 552 14.66 26.29 11.85
N SER A 553 14.67 24.95 11.78
CA SER A 553 15.66 24.09 12.45
C SER A 553 17.11 24.42 12.08
N GLU A 554 17.38 24.84 10.84
CA GLU A 554 18.72 25.26 10.41
C GLU A 554 19.23 26.49 11.12
N PHE A 555 18.33 27.43 11.46
CA PHE A 555 18.74 28.65 12.18
C PHE A 555 19.06 28.36 13.66
N ARG A 556 18.30 27.43 14.31
CA ARG A 556 18.56 27.00 15.69
C ARG A 556 19.94 26.39 15.88
N MET A 557 20.44 25.65 14.87
CA MET A 557 21.76 25.02 14.88
C MET A 557 22.89 25.98 14.45
N SER A 558 22.58 27.18 13.98
CA SER A 558 23.54 28.12 13.48
C SER A 558 24.32 28.82 14.59
N LYS A 559 25.60 29.19 14.30
CA LYS A 559 26.41 30.06 15.19
C LYS A 559 25.72 31.41 15.47
N ASN A 560 24.86 31.88 14.56
CA ASN A 560 24.12 33.12 14.69
C ASN A 560 23.02 33.05 15.76
N PHE A 561 22.35 31.92 15.90
CA PHE A 561 21.36 31.69 16.96
C PHE A 561 22.00 31.70 18.34
N LYS A 562 23.16 31.02 18.51
CA LYS A 562 23.93 31.03 19.76
C LYS A 562 24.41 32.46 20.13
N ARG A 563 24.75 33.26 19.14
CA ARG A 563 25.14 34.65 19.31
C ARG A 563 23.93 35.53 19.66
N TYR A 564 22.78 35.29 18.99
CA TYR A 564 21.55 36.02 19.26
C TYR A 564 21.01 35.79 20.67
N VAL A 565 21.01 34.55 21.15
CA VAL A 565 20.61 34.21 22.53
C VAL A 565 21.53 34.88 23.57
N LYS A 566 22.82 35.15 23.24
CA LYS A 566 23.78 35.88 24.11
C LYS A 566 23.64 37.40 24.04
N ASP A 567 23.36 37.97 22.87
CA ASP A 567 23.42 39.40 22.62
C ASP A 567 22.10 40.16 22.83
N VAL A 568 20.96 39.45 22.73
CA VAL A 568 19.66 40.07 22.97
C VAL A 568 19.41 40.15 24.48
N LYS A 569 18.88 41.26 24.95
CA LYS A 569 18.37 41.48 26.31
C LYS A 569 17.20 40.55 26.64
N THR A 570 17.37 39.23 26.38
CA THR A 570 16.43 38.19 26.69
C THR A 570 16.56 37.86 28.17
N ARG A 571 15.55 38.12 28.97
CA ARG A 571 15.60 37.89 30.41
C ARG A 571 15.18 36.50 30.82
N ALA A 572 14.39 35.80 29.98
CA ALA A 572 14.01 34.41 30.19
C ALA A 572 13.82 33.72 28.87
N ARG A 573 14.16 32.45 28.83
CA ARG A 573 13.85 31.50 27.74
C ARG A 573 12.92 30.47 28.24
N VAL A 574 11.85 30.17 27.50
CA VAL A 574 10.94 29.09 27.75
C VAL A 574 11.04 28.06 26.60
N VAL A 575 11.44 26.85 26.90
CA VAL A 575 11.61 25.78 25.92
C VAL A 575 10.51 24.75 26.12
N VAL A 576 9.72 24.51 25.09
CA VAL A 576 8.68 23.49 25.12
C VAL A 576 9.24 22.20 24.53
N PHE A 577 9.49 21.21 25.37
CA PHE A 577 9.88 19.88 24.97
C PHE A 577 8.66 19.03 24.67
N SER A 578 8.49 18.70 23.41
CA SER A 578 7.55 17.70 22.91
C SER A 578 8.31 16.59 22.21
N SER A 579 7.64 15.50 21.87
CA SER A 579 8.22 14.45 21.02
C SER A 579 8.71 15.01 19.68
N ASN A 580 8.00 15.99 19.13
CA ASN A 580 8.37 16.67 17.88
C ASN A 580 9.62 17.53 18.03
N TYR A 581 9.70 18.33 19.11
CA TYR A 581 10.87 19.16 19.38
C TYR A 581 12.14 18.32 19.52
N LEU A 582 12.04 17.18 20.22
CA LEU A 582 13.17 16.27 20.41
C LEU A 582 13.64 15.66 19.10
N THR A 583 12.70 15.23 18.25
CA THR A 583 13.00 14.65 16.94
C THR A 583 13.59 15.67 15.98
N GLU A 584 13.01 16.88 15.91
CA GLU A 584 13.48 17.96 15.02
C GLU A 584 14.84 18.53 15.44
N THR A 585 15.05 18.70 16.74
CA THR A 585 16.26 19.40 17.24
C THR A 585 17.46 18.47 17.38
N TYR A 586 17.24 17.21 17.70
CA TYR A 586 18.32 16.26 18.04
C TYR A 586 18.44 15.08 17.09
N GLY A 587 17.50 14.90 16.14
CA GLY A 587 17.52 13.88 15.07
C GLY A 587 17.45 12.43 15.55
N HIS A 588 18.41 12.00 16.36
CA HIS A 588 18.37 10.81 17.22
C HIS A 588 18.61 11.26 18.65
N ILE A 589 17.75 10.75 19.55
CA ILE A 589 17.71 11.18 20.93
C ILE A 589 19.03 10.82 21.64
N ASP A 590 19.93 11.81 21.80
CA ASP A 590 21.12 11.70 22.63
C ASP A 590 20.85 12.37 23.99
N ILE A 591 20.39 11.56 24.93
CA ILE A 591 20.03 11.95 26.29
C ILE A 591 21.19 12.72 26.97
N LYS A 592 22.44 12.29 26.75
CA LYS A 592 23.62 12.93 27.36
C LYS A 592 23.85 14.35 26.83
N LYS A 593 23.53 14.59 25.56
CA LYS A 593 23.67 15.89 24.92
C LYS A 593 22.60 16.86 25.41
N ILE A 594 21.34 16.40 25.53
CA ILE A 594 20.23 17.16 26.10
C ILE A 594 20.57 17.58 27.53
N HIS A 595 21.04 16.67 28.36
CA HIS A 595 21.45 16.93 29.74
C HIS A 595 22.56 17.94 29.82
N SER A 596 23.61 17.88 28.99
CA SER A 596 24.72 18.83 28.99
C SER A 596 24.29 20.22 28.55
N GLU A 597 23.26 20.38 27.75
CA GLU A 597 22.69 21.66 27.34
C GLU A 597 21.76 22.25 28.42
N MET A 598 20.97 21.42 29.10
CA MET A 598 20.13 21.85 30.24
C MET A 598 20.95 22.39 31.40
N LEU A 599 22.06 21.74 31.74
CA LEU A 599 22.97 22.16 32.82
C LEU A 599 23.69 23.49 32.55
N LYS A 600 23.83 23.90 31.29
CA LYS A 600 24.53 25.13 30.86
C LYS A 600 23.62 26.34 30.69
N ALA A 601 22.30 26.15 30.74
CA ALA A 601 21.35 27.20 30.42
C ALA A 601 20.90 27.95 31.65
N GLU A 602 21.52 29.15 31.85
CA GLU A 602 21.04 30.12 32.86
C GLU A 602 19.70 30.74 32.40
N LYS A 603 18.75 30.91 33.35
CA LYS A 603 17.43 31.57 33.13
C LYS A 603 16.55 30.92 32.05
N THR A 604 16.57 29.62 31.96
CA THR A 604 15.73 28.87 31.05
C THR A 604 14.71 28.00 31.82
N ILE A 605 13.44 28.05 31.40
CA ILE A 605 12.36 27.21 31.91
C ILE A 605 12.08 26.15 30.86
N TYR A 606 12.02 24.91 31.26
CA TYR A 606 11.68 23.79 30.40
C TYR A 606 10.25 23.29 30.72
N ILE A 607 9.41 23.23 29.72
CA ILE A 607 8.03 22.72 29.84
C ILE A 607 7.94 21.42 29.04
N PHE A 608 7.58 20.35 29.73
CA PHE A 608 7.39 19.04 29.10
C PHE A 608 5.94 18.86 28.70
N ALA A 609 5.71 18.78 27.39
CA ALA A 609 4.41 18.60 26.78
C ALA A 609 4.43 17.32 25.94
N ASP A 610 3.41 16.48 26.10
CA ASP A 610 3.14 15.30 25.25
C ASP A 610 4.30 14.29 25.12
N ILE A 611 5.06 14.07 26.22
CA ILE A 611 6.04 12.99 26.34
C ILE A 611 5.41 11.89 27.18
N GLY A 612 4.99 10.79 26.51
CA GLY A 612 4.33 9.65 27.17
C GLY A 612 5.25 8.91 28.16
N PRO A 613 4.67 8.17 29.12
CA PRO A 613 5.41 7.48 30.20
C PRO A 613 6.33 6.35 29.71
N ASP A 614 6.14 5.84 28.49
CA ASP A 614 6.94 4.72 27.96
C ASP A 614 8.21 5.18 27.21
N ASN A 615 8.60 6.43 27.35
CA ASN A 615 9.78 6.96 26.67
C ASN A 615 10.96 7.03 27.66
N SER A 616 12.07 6.39 27.32
CA SER A 616 13.33 6.43 28.12
C SER A 616 13.85 7.82 28.44
N ILE A 617 13.39 8.84 27.70
CA ILE A 617 13.67 10.25 27.99
C ILE A 617 12.82 10.76 29.14
N TYR A 618 11.57 10.30 29.24
CA TYR A 618 10.66 10.69 30.33
C TYR A 618 11.26 10.26 31.66
N ASP A 619 11.72 9.00 31.79
CA ASP A 619 12.34 8.48 33.01
C ASP A 619 13.60 9.27 33.37
N PHE A 620 14.45 9.59 32.38
CA PHE A 620 15.64 10.39 32.58
C PHE A 620 15.31 11.83 33.03
N LEU A 621 14.29 12.46 32.45
CA LEU A 621 13.88 13.82 32.81
C LEU A 621 13.15 13.87 34.14
N GLU A 622 12.48 12.79 34.55
CA GLU A 622 11.85 12.66 35.86
C GLU A 622 12.88 12.47 36.97
N GLU A 623 13.98 11.76 36.72
CA GLU A 623 15.15 11.70 37.62
C GLU A 623 15.82 13.06 37.83
N GLN A 624 15.75 13.98 36.82
CA GLN A 624 16.29 15.34 36.89
C GLN A 624 15.32 16.37 37.49
N ARG A 625 14.23 15.94 38.17
CA ARG A 625 13.16 16.79 38.71
C ARG A 625 13.62 17.82 39.76
N ASP A 626 14.84 17.69 40.26
CA ASP A 626 15.48 18.67 41.16
C ASP A 626 15.96 19.94 40.47
N LEU A 627 15.91 20.04 39.17
CA LEU A 627 16.17 21.28 38.45
C LEU A 627 14.99 22.23 38.66
N ARG A 628 15.17 23.26 39.49
CA ARG A 628 14.15 24.26 39.89
C ARG A 628 13.45 24.99 38.73
N THR A 629 13.72 24.64 37.50
CA THR A 629 13.27 25.31 36.27
C THR A 629 12.52 24.42 35.29
N THR A 630 12.01 23.28 35.75
CA THR A 630 11.24 22.32 34.94
C THR A 630 9.77 22.27 35.34
N LEU A 631 8.84 22.25 34.38
CA LEU A 631 7.40 22.15 34.58
C LEU A 631 6.83 21.11 33.62
N LYS A 632 5.83 20.35 34.09
CA LYS A 632 5.08 19.43 33.25
C LYS A 632 3.78 20.10 32.82
N TRP A 633 3.45 20.04 31.52
CA TRP A 633 2.17 20.55 31.01
C TRP A 633 0.99 19.89 31.74
N ASN A 634 0.01 20.69 32.12
CA ASN A 634 -1.16 20.26 32.92
C ASN A 634 -0.87 19.68 34.30
N GLU A 635 0.31 19.91 34.89
CA GLU A 635 0.51 19.57 36.29
C GLU A 635 -0.32 20.50 37.20
N GLU A 636 -0.62 20.01 38.41
CA GLU A 636 -1.34 20.78 39.40
C GLU A 636 -0.60 22.09 39.73
N ASN A 637 -1.31 23.22 39.63
CA ASN A 637 -0.76 24.56 39.81
C ASN A 637 0.31 24.95 38.74
N PHE A 638 0.24 24.44 37.51
CA PHE A 638 1.16 24.77 36.43
C PHE A 638 1.34 26.29 36.21
N TRP A 639 0.27 27.02 36.02
CA TRP A 639 0.30 28.45 35.75
C TRP A 639 0.87 29.29 36.88
N PRO A 640 0.52 29.11 38.18
CA PRO A 640 1.15 29.75 39.28
C PRO A 640 2.66 29.48 39.39
N LYS A 641 3.07 28.22 39.13
CA LYS A 641 4.48 27.83 39.17
C LYS A 641 5.28 28.51 38.03
N LEU A 642 4.73 28.51 36.81
CA LEU A 642 5.35 29.20 35.66
C LEU A 642 5.52 30.69 35.92
N TYR A 643 4.49 31.34 36.48
CA TYR A 643 4.55 32.74 36.87
C TYR A 643 5.61 32.99 37.91
N ALA A 644 5.69 32.20 38.98
CA ALA A 644 6.70 32.33 40.01
C ALA A 644 8.13 32.18 39.47
N LEU A 645 8.35 31.25 38.55
CA LEU A 645 9.65 31.07 37.88
C LEU A 645 10.02 32.25 36.98
N LEU A 646 9.09 32.73 36.17
CA LEU A 646 9.31 33.92 35.35
C LEU A 646 9.60 35.17 36.21
N LYS A 647 8.90 35.32 37.32
CA LYS A 647 9.11 36.41 38.29
C LYS A 647 10.47 36.30 38.95
N SER A 648 10.99 35.12 39.25
CA SER A 648 12.32 34.93 39.87
C SER A 648 13.49 35.37 38.96
N PHE A 649 13.28 35.47 37.66
CA PHE A 649 14.29 35.92 36.70
C PHE A 649 14.32 37.46 36.54
N VAL A 650 13.37 38.17 37.14
CA VAL A 650 13.28 39.63 37.12
C VAL A 650 13.87 40.17 38.43
N SER A 651 14.73 41.20 38.38
CA SER A 651 15.37 41.77 39.56
C SER A 651 14.35 42.52 40.45
N SER A 652 14.57 42.49 41.76
CA SER A 652 13.69 43.12 42.75
C SER A 652 13.44 44.63 42.51
N ASP A 653 14.39 45.36 41.95
CA ASP A 653 14.26 46.79 41.62
C ASP A 653 13.39 47.08 40.40
N GLU A 654 13.21 46.05 39.55
CA GLU A 654 12.38 46.16 38.35
C GLU A 654 10.93 45.77 38.65
N LEU A 655 10.69 44.90 39.63
CA LEU A 655 9.36 44.53 40.15
C LEU A 655 8.69 45.72 40.86
N LYS A 656 9.42 46.48 41.70
CA LYS A 656 8.89 47.67 42.36
C LYS A 656 8.41 48.74 41.39
N LYS A 657 9.09 48.93 40.24
CA LYS A 657 8.66 49.88 39.20
C LYS A 657 7.40 49.43 38.45
N VAL A 658 7.07 48.16 38.44
CA VAL A 658 5.85 47.60 37.82
C VAL A 658 4.68 47.65 38.80
N GLU A 659 4.93 47.41 40.09
CA GLU A 659 3.92 47.51 41.16
C GLU A 659 3.51 48.95 41.44
N ASP A 660 4.43 49.91 41.35
CA ASP A 660 4.14 51.35 41.51
C ASP A 660 3.32 51.97 40.35
N THR A 661 3.15 51.29 39.24
CA THR A 661 2.32 51.71 38.12
C THR A 661 0.90 51.12 38.13
N LEU A 662 0.60 50.19 39.05
CA LEU A 662 -0.69 49.58 39.25
C LEU A 662 -1.32 50.01 40.56
N ILE A 663 -1.77 51.26 40.65
CA ILE A 663 -2.77 51.65 41.65
C ILE A 663 -4.11 51.25 41.11
N VAL A 664 -4.59 50.09 41.52
CA VAL A 664 -5.99 49.65 41.36
C VAL A 664 -6.60 49.61 42.77
N PRO A 665 -7.75 50.23 42.97
CA PRO A 665 -8.46 50.13 44.23
C PRO A 665 -8.94 48.69 44.47
N GLY A 666 -8.84 48.22 45.69
CA GLY A 666 -9.11 46.87 46.13
C GLY A 666 -10.47 46.35 45.62
N ASP A 667 -10.41 45.10 45.28
CA ASP A 667 -11.47 44.16 45.60
C ASP A 667 -10.91 42.74 45.58
N SER A 668 -11.24 42.03 46.65
CA SER A 668 -10.96 40.63 46.92
C SER A 668 -11.58 39.74 45.83
N LEU A 669 -10.76 39.05 45.06
CA LEU A 669 -11.22 37.98 44.22
C LEU A 669 -10.75 36.63 44.80
N GLU A 670 -11.69 35.95 45.46
CA GLU A 670 -11.63 34.50 45.67
C GLU A 670 -11.42 33.77 44.37
N PRO A 671 -10.69 32.67 44.34
CA PRO A 671 -10.49 31.89 43.11
C PRO A 671 -11.80 31.21 42.71
N SER A 672 -12.52 31.81 41.79
CA SER A 672 -13.68 31.16 41.18
C SER A 672 -13.23 29.92 40.41
N LYS A 673 -13.78 28.79 40.81
CA LYS A 673 -13.71 27.50 40.19
C LYS A 673 -14.06 27.61 38.70
N ILE A 674 -13.09 27.50 37.84
CA ILE A 674 -13.33 27.16 36.45
C ILE A 674 -13.46 25.65 36.39
N SER A 675 -14.67 25.16 36.38
CA SER A 675 -14.99 23.78 36.06
C SER A 675 -14.78 23.52 34.59
N LEU A 676 -13.69 22.88 34.23
CA LEU A 676 -13.55 22.23 32.94
C LEU A 676 -14.36 20.94 33.01
N THR A 677 -15.54 20.93 32.41
CA THR A 677 -16.29 19.71 32.15
C THR A 677 -15.52 18.85 31.16
N ASN A 678 -14.97 17.74 31.67
CA ASN A 678 -14.63 16.60 30.87
C ASN A 678 -15.90 16.01 30.29
N THR A 679 -15.99 15.95 28.98
CA THR A 679 -16.86 14.99 28.27
C THR A 679 -16.00 14.11 27.38
N PRO A 680 -16.35 12.80 27.25
CA PRO A 680 -15.46 11.68 26.97
C PRO A 680 -14.87 11.60 25.57
#